data_baababf4b84275b503a8f5527f052420
#
_entry.id   baababf4b84275b503a8f5527f052420
#
_cell.length_a   1.000
_cell.length_b   1.000
_cell.length_c   1.000
_cell.angle_alpha   90.00
_cell.angle_beta   90.00
_cell.angle_gamma   90.00
#
_symmetry.space_group_name_H-M   'P 1'
#
loop_
_entity.id
_entity.type
_entity.pdbx_description
1 polymer ?
#
loop_
_entity_poly.entity_id
_entity_poly.type
_entity_poly.pdbx_seq_one_letter_code
_entity_poly.pdbx_strand_id
1 'polypeptide(L)'
;MKVVADMDIPFLEGVFEPYGEVVYKKGLEISHEDVLDADALVVRTRTRCDAALLEGTSVKMVATATIGTDHIDLEYCRNAGIEVANAAGCNAGGVMQYVFSALYGVAARKGIKIDESTIGIVGVGHVGSKIEAMAEYLGFNILRCDPPRAVAEGPEGFCSLEHLLEESDVVTLHVPLDETTRGMANADFFTLMKPGAIFINAARGEVVDEQALIEASPKLGAIVIDTWNNEPDINEDLVDIADIATPHIAGYTFQGKQNGTAYAVQALARHFGLEELYDFFPAQDLPGHEPVLLDLKGKNHGEIAAVSQYNYPIFTDDFRFRMEPHKFEKLRSEYQYRREIIFTNTITNMFTKEDIAQIEQRGSSVQTAEQQVERFKQGFPWMKIVAPATPERGIQVLDEAAVEAAAKYYDGAKINGKCKFVPASGAASRMFKDLFSGLDALKAGKELADDAPAAKFVDQIQGFAFYTPELFGEQTCKCPEYRQSVLSKTLTEEGLGYGAKPKGVLKFHKYTDGEIRTAFAEHLVEAQNYMRNEDGTANLVVTISPEHQHLFEEAYAQVKEAYEAKYGVKYNITFTFQDKATDTIAVDVENKPFRTETDSLLFRPAGHGALIYNLNKIEEEVVSIKNIDNVANERLLPETATWKKVLLGKALELRDKIYGYLNALDAEATPALCDEIEAFLDNTLCVTLPEAADFDARVAAIRAKLNRPIRVAGMVKNQGEPGGGPFIIADKDGSTSLQVLESVQINMSDDHARNALASATHFNPVDIVCCLHDYKGQSFDLLQYVDEDAGFISSKSYQGRELKAHELPGLWNGAMSNWNTLFVEVPLATFNPVKVDLDLLRPAHQN
;
A
#
# COMPACT_ATOMS: atom_id res chain seq x y z
N MET A 1 -4.00 34.67 -7.73
CA MET A 1 -2.57 34.58 -7.36
C MET A 1 -1.71 34.78 -8.61
N LYS A 2 -0.59 35.47 -8.50
CA LYS A 2 0.40 35.59 -9.58
C LYS A 2 1.73 35.00 -9.14
N VAL A 3 2.25 34.01 -9.89
CA VAL A 3 3.50 33.34 -9.62
C VAL A 3 4.49 33.64 -10.73
N VAL A 4 5.70 34.03 -10.39
CA VAL A 4 6.82 34.13 -11.34
C VAL A 4 7.75 32.94 -11.11
N ALA A 5 8.00 32.16 -12.16
CA ALA A 5 8.71 30.89 -12.08
C ALA A 5 9.89 30.83 -13.05
N ASP A 6 10.99 30.24 -12.58
CA ASP A 6 12.12 29.87 -13.46
C ASP A 6 11.66 28.75 -14.40
N MET A 7 11.60 29.04 -15.71
CA MET A 7 11.14 28.12 -16.76
C MET A 7 11.92 26.83 -16.88
N ASP A 8 13.14 26.80 -16.36
CA ASP A 8 13.99 25.61 -16.36
C ASP A 8 13.73 24.69 -15.17
N ILE A 9 12.72 24.96 -14.31
CA ILE A 9 12.29 24.01 -13.26
C ILE A 9 11.44 22.92 -13.94
N PRO A 10 11.92 21.67 -13.98
CA PRO A 10 11.19 20.60 -14.65
C PRO A 10 9.88 20.30 -13.89
N PHE A 11 8.86 19.81 -14.59
CA PHE A 11 7.55 19.38 -14.03
C PHE A 11 6.72 20.48 -13.35
N LEU A 12 7.05 21.77 -13.54
CA LEU A 12 6.33 22.86 -12.89
C LEU A 12 5.20 23.44 -13.76
N GLU A 13 5.34 23.35 -15.08
CA GLU A 13 4.35 23.87 -16.04
C GLU A 13 3.00 23.14 -15.86
N GLY A 14 1.91 23.91 -15.80
CA GLY A 14 0.56 23.38 -15.60
C GLY A 14 0.13 23.22 -14.14
N VAL A 15 1.03 23.42 -13.17
CA VAL A 15 0.76 23.14 -11.75
C VAL A 15 0.00 24.29 -11.09
N PHE A 16 0.41 25.54 -11.30
CA PHE A 16 -0.20 26.71 -10.65
C PHE A 16 -1.21 27.46 -11.52
N GLU A 17 -1.29 27.16 -12.82
CA GLU A 17 -2.22 27.81 -13.75
C GLU A 17 -3.70 27.66 -13.36
N PRO A 18 -4.16 26.57 -12.72
CA PRO A 18 -5.53 26.49 -12.20
C PRO A 18 -5.83 27.51 -11.09
N TYR A 19 -4.79 28.03 -10.43
CA TYR A 19 -4.91 28.91 -9.26
C TYR A 19 -4.60 30.38 -9.54
N GLY A 20 -4.13 30.70 -10.76
CA GLY A 20 -3.87 32.08 -11.14
C GLY A 20 -2.95 32.26 -12.34
N GLU A 21 -2.39 33.45 -12.47
CA GLU A 21 -1.44 33.79 -13.53
C GLU A 21 -0.05 33.21 -13.18
N VAL A 22 0.58 32.52 -14.13
CA VAL A 22 1.96 32.05 -14.01
C VAL A 22 2.81 32.65 -15.11
N VAL A 23 3.92 33.29 -14.74
CA VAL A 23 4.86 33.88 -15.68
C VAL A 23 6.16 33.09 -15.64
N TYR A 24 6.48 32.42 -16.74
CA TYR A 24 7.73 31.66 -16.88
C TYR A 24 8.83 32.49 -17.54
N LYS A 25 9.98 32.58 -16.88
CA LYS A 25 11.17 33.23 -17.42
C LYS A 25 12.42 32.44 -17.06
N LYS A 26 13.48 32.60 -17.83
CA LYS A 26 14.81 32.07 -17.44
C LYS A 26 15.27 32.75 -16.15
N GLY A 27 15.83 31.97 -15.23
CA GLY A 27 16.21 32.48 -13.91
C GLY A 27 17.08 33.73 -13.93
N LEU A 28 18.01 33.87 -14.89
CA LEU A 28 18.83 35.08 -15.08
C LEU A 28 18.08 36.28 -15.67
N GLU A 29 16.93 36.06 -16.28
CA GLU A 29 16.12 37.09 -16.94
C GLU A 29 14.97 37.60 -16.05
N ILE A 30 14.77 36.99 -14.89
CA ILE A 30 13.76 37.46 -13.91
C ILE A 30 14.24 38.80 -13.33
N SER A 31 13.49 39.86 -13.60
CA SER A 31 13.79 41.22 -13.20
C SER A 31 12.82 41.74 -12.14
N HIS A 32 13.18 42.83 -11.51
CA HIS A 32 12.31 43.53 -10.56
C HIS A 32 10.94 43.87 -11.13
N GLU A 33 10.87 44.28 -12.40
CA GLU A 33 9.60 44.62 -13.09
C GLU A 33 8.65 43.39 -13.16
N ASP A 34 9.21 42.19 -13.32
CA ASP A 34 8.42 40.96 -13.44
C ASP A 34 7.74 40.57 -12.12
N VAL A 35 8.35 40.94 -11.01
CA VAL A 35 7.93 40.49 -9.67
C VAL A 35 7.17 41.57 -8.89
N LEU A 36 7.02 42.80 -9.45
CA LEU A 36 6.36 43.91 -8.77
C LEU A 36 4.97 43.58 -8.20
N ASP A 37 4.15 42.86 -8.97
CA ASP A 37 2.78 42.46 -8.63
C ASP A 37 2.64 40.94 -8.41
N ALA A 38 3.76 40.23 -8.32
CA ALA A 38 3.76 38.80 -8.05
C ALA A 38 3.47 38.53 -6.56
N ASP A 39 2.69 37.47 -6.29
CA ASP A 39 2.46 36.96 -4.93
C ASP A 39 3.59 36.03 -4.46
N ALA A 40 4.19 35.27 -5.41
CA ALA A 40 5.24 34.32 -5.12
C ALA A 40 6.25 34.16 -6.25
N LEU A 41 7.47 33.74 -5.86
CA LEU A 41 8.51 33.31 -6.78
C LEU A 41 8.80 31.81 -6.58
N VAL A 42 8.98 31.09 -7.73
CA VAL A 42 9.54 29.72 -7.71
C VAL A 42 10.83 29.73 -8.53
N VAL A 43 11.97 29.59 -7.83
CA VAL A 43 13.29 29.85 -8.41
C VAL A 43 14.25 28.69 -8.30
N ARG A 44 15.39 28.80 -8.96
CA ARG A 44 16.61 27.99 -8.75
C ARG A 44 17.78 28.93 -8.45
N THR A 45 18.97 28.36 -8.30
CA THR A 45 20.21 29.08 -7.94
C THR A 45 20.63 30.19 -8.89
N ARG A 46 19.95 30.37 -10.04
CA ARG A 46 20.26 31.41 -11.05
C ARG A 46 19.60 32.74 -10.79
N THR A 47 18.52 32.76 -10.02
CA THR A 47 17.79 34.00 -9.69
C THR A 47 18.28 34.49 -8.34
N ARG A 48 18.95 35.64 -8.34
CA ARG A 48 19.37 36.27 -7.08
C ARG A 48 18.19 37.01 -6.47
N CYS A 49 17.74 36.53 -5.31
CA CYS A 49 16.63 37.09 -4.56
C CYS A 49 17.16 37.96 -3.40
N ASP A 50 17.43 39.23 -3.70
CA ASP A 50 17.93 40.23 -2.72
C ASP A 50 17.06 41.49 -2.76
N ALA A 51 17.41 42.52 -2.03
CA ALA A 51 16.71 43.80 -2.01
C ALA A 51 16.53 44.38 -3.41
N ALA A 52 17.48 44.20 -4.33
CA ALA A 52 17.40 44.78 -5.67
C ALA A 52 16.25 44.12 -6.50
N LEU A 53 15.96 42.85 -6.25
CA LEU A 53 14.84 42.14 -6.90
C LEU A 53 13.52 42.37 -6.15
N LEU A 54 13.54 42.37 -4.82
CA LEU A 54 12.32 42.18 -4.00
C LEU A 54 11.80 43.47 -3.31
N GLU A 55 12.56 44.57 -3.27
CA GLU A 55 12.15 45.79 -2.56
C GLU A 55 10.92 46.42 -3.22
N GLY A 56 9.86 46.65 -2.43
CA GLY A 56 8.63 47.30 -2.90
C GLY A 56 7.73 46.39 -3.75
N THR A 57 8.00 45.09 -3.83
CA THR A 57 7.16 44.11 -4.55
C THR A 57 6.01 43.59 -3.68
N SER A 58 5.06 42.88 -4.29
CA SER A 58 3.95 42.20 -3.59
C SER A 58 4.31 40.78 -3.12
N VAL A 59 5.54 40.35 -3.32
CA VAL A 59 5.99 38.98 -3.04
C VAL A 59 5.87 38.65 -1.56
N LYS A 60 5.21 37.55 -1.25
CA LYS A 60 5.00 37.03 0.11
C LYS A 60 5.86 35.79 0.38
N MET A 61 6.25 35.06 -0.69
CA MET A 61 6.97 33.82 -0.58
C MET A 61 7.97 33.63 -1.73
N VAL A 62 9.16 33.15 -1.41
CA VAL A 62 10.15 32.65 -2.35
C VAL A 62 10.39 31.16 -2.08
N ALA A 63 10.02 30.30 -3.02
CA ALA A 63 10.31 28.86 -2.97
C ALA A 63 11.44 28.53 -3.94
N THR A 64 12.52 27.91 -3.47
CA THR A 64 13.56 27.43 -4.37
C THR A 64 13.52 25.92 -4.53
N ALA A 65 13.48 25.45 -5.80
CA ALA A 65 13.52 24.03 -6.16
C ALA A 65 14.94 23.44 -6.02
N THR A 66 15.74 24.01 -5.13
CA THR A 66 17.14 23.59 -4.82
C THR A 66 17.37 23.57 -3.32
N ILE A 67 18.44 22.89 -2.89
CA ILE A 67 18.79 22.78 -1.47
C ILE A 67 19.40 24.09 -0.97
N GLY A 68 20.42 24.60 -1.68
CA GLY A 68 21.16 25.81 -1.26
C GLY A 68 20.32 27.06 -1.41
N THR A 69 20.49 27.96 -0.46
CA THR A 69 19.84 29.28 -0.42
C THR A 69 20.87 30.41 -0.64
N ASP A 70 22.05 30.09 -1.12
CA ASP A 70 23.16 31.05 -1.29
C ASP A 70 22.82 32.23 -2.23
N HIS A 71 21.82 32.05 -3.10
CA HIS A 71 21.28 33.04 -4.02
C HIS A 71 20.13 33.88 -3.42
N ILE A 72 19.71 33.62 -2.18
CA ILE A 72 18.61 34.29 -1.49
C ILE A 72 19.19 35.05 -0.25
N ASP A 73 18.90 36.35 -0.18
CA ASP A 73 19.18 37.13 1.01
C ASP A 73 18.14 36.86 2.10
N LEU A 74 18.45 35.85 2.93
CA LEU A 74 17.54 35.37 3.99
C LEU A 74 17.26 36.45 5.06
N GLU A 75 18.25 37.34 5.31
CA GLU A 75 18.10 38.43 6.29
C GLU A 75 17.15 39.49 5.75
N TYR A 76 17.34 39.87 4.49
CA TYR A 76 16.40 40.78 3.82
C TYR A 76 14.99 40.22 3.77
N CYS A 77 14.81 38.97 3.31
CA CYS A 77 13.50 38.33 3.22
C CYS A 77 12.78 38.30 4.57
N ARG A 78 13.50 37.93 5.64
CA ARG A 78 12.97 37.90 7.01
C ARG A 78 12.51 39.29 7.46
N ASN A 79 13.30 40.33 7.20
CA ASN A 79 13.01 41.70 7.57
C ASN A 79 11.83 42.28 6.75
N ALA A 80 11.67 41.83 5.51
CA ALA A 80 10.59 42.22 4.60
C ALA A 80 9.29 41.40 4.82
N GLY A 81 9.30 40.38 5.70
CA GLY A 81 8.16 39.51 5.93
C GLY A 81 7.89 38.52 4.78
N ILE A 82 8.91 38.24 3.96
CA ILE A 82 8.83 37.26 2.86
C ILE A 82 9.26 35.89 3.40
N GLU A 83 8.38 34.91 3.28
CA GLU A 83 8.68 33.53 3.62
C GLU A 83 9.61 32.91 2.59
N VAL A 84 10.60 32.15 3.05
CA VAL A 84 11.54 31.43 2.17
C VAL A 84 11.47 29.94 2.46
N ALA A 85 11.23 29.14 1.42
CA ALA A 85 11.30 27.68 1.48
C ALA A 85 12.32 27.15 0.48
N ASN A 86 13.05 26.10 0.90
CA ASN A 86 13.97 25.40 0.02
C ASN A 86 13.64 23.90 -0.05
N ALA A 87 14.19 23.22 -1.04
CA ALA A 87 13.99 21.79 -1.25
C ALA A 87 15.05 20.95 -0.50
N ALA A 88 15.17 21.14 0.81
CA ALA A 88 16.18 20.47 1.63
C ALA A 88 16.10 18.95 1.49
N GLY A 89 17.22 18.30 1.15
CA GLY A 89 17.30 16.84 1.00
C GLY A 89 16.82 16.28 -0.34
N CYS A 90 16.26 17.10 -1.23
CA CYS A 90 15.63 16.61 -2.49
C CYS A 90 16.55 15.74 -3.37
N ASN A 91 17.85 16.05 -3.41
CA ASN A 91 18.85 15.36 -4.23
C ASN A 91 19.84 14.50 -3.41
N ALA A 92 19.59 14.28 -2.12
CA ALA A 92 20.51 13.56 -1.23
C ALA A 92 20.84 12.15 -1.72
N GLY A 93 19.87 11.45 -2.35
CA GLY A 93 20.07 10.16 -3.01
C GLY A 93 21.06 10.23 -4.17
N GLY A 94 20.95 11.27 -5.00
CA GLY A 94 21.85 11.51 -6.12
C GLY A 94 23.29 11.77 -5.67
N VAL A 95 23.49 12.59 -4.63
CA VAL A 95 24.83 12.85 -4.07
C VAL A 95 25.42 11.60 -3.42
N MET A 96 24.66 10.83 -2.67
CA MET A 96 25.09 9.53 -2.12
C MET A 96 25.55 8.60 -3.24
N GLN A 97 24.77 8.44 -4.30
CA GLN A 97 25.14 7.65 -5.47
C GLN A 97 26.45 8.13 -6.11
N TYR A 98 26.62 9.46 -6.22
CA TYR A 98 27.86 10.07 -6.74
C TYR A 98 29.06 9.69 -5.89
N VAL A 99 29.00 9.90 -4.59
CA VAL A 99 30.09 9.63 -3.65
C VAL A 99 30.55 8.18 -3.72
N PHE A 100 29.62 7.21 -3.66
CA PHE A 100 30.02 5.80 -3.71
C PHE A 100 30.46 5.35 -5.09
N SER A 101 29.87 5.88 -6.18
CA SER A 101 30.36 5.60 -7.53
C SER A 101 31.77 6.15 -7.74
N ALA A 102 32.08 7.34 -7.23
CA ALA A 102 33.41 7.92 -7.26
C ALA A 102 34.38 7.13 -6.40
N LEU A 103 34.05 6.84 -5.14
CA LEU A 103 34.89 6.08 -4.23
C LEU A 103 35.29 4.72 -4.81
N TYR A 104 34.32 3.91 -5.23
CA TYR A 104 34.58 2.60 -5.80
C TYR A 104 35.29 2.69 -7.17
N GLY A 105 34.99 3.75 -7.94
CA GLY A 105 35.66 4.02 -9.21
C GLY A 105 37.14 4.31 -9.06
N VAL A 106 37.50 5.25 -8.17
CA VAL A 106 38.92 5.61 -7.96
C VAL A 106 39.68 4.48 -7.26
N ALA A 107 39.05 3.79 -6.31
CA ALA A 107 39.65 2.64 -5.63
C ALA A 107 40.02 1.56 -6.62
N ALA A 108 39.10 1.17 -7.51
CA ALA A 108 39.33 0.18 -8.55
C ALA A 108 40.44 0.62 -9.56
N ARG A 109 40.40 1.88 -10.01
CA ARG A 109 41.35 2.45 -11.00
C ARG A 109 42.77 2.52 -10.46
N LYS A 110 42.91 2.89 -9.18
CA LYS A 110 44.22 3.10 -8.52
C LYS A 110 44.70 1.86 -7.75
N GLY A 111 43.90 0.83 -7.64
CA GLY A 111 44.19 -0.38 -6.86
C GLY A 111 44.22 -0.14 -5.37
N ILE A 112 43.46 0.84 -4.88
CA ILE A 112 43.31 1.15 -3.45
C ILE A 112 42.34 0.13 -2.86
N LYS A 113 42.79 -0.53 -1.77
CA LYS A 113 41.92 -1.43 -1.00
C LYS A 113 41.09 -0.59 -0.04
N ILE A 114 39.78 -0.76 -0.12
CA ILE A 114 38.80 -0.07 0.75
C ILE A 114 38.05 -1.06 1.66
N ASP A 115 38.49 -2.32 1.68
CA ASP A 115 37.98 -3.34 2.62
C ASP A 115 38.36 -2.91 4.05
N GLU A 116 37.38 -2.92 4.95
CA GLU A 116 37.56 -2.53 6.35
C GLU A 116 38.04 -1.06 6.57
N SER A 117 37.91 -0.21 5.53
CA SER A 117 38.29 1.19 5.62
C SER A 117 37.35 2.00 6.52
N THR A 118 37.90 3.05 7.12
CA THR A 118 37.14 4.03 7.90
C THR A 118 36.77 5.22 7.01
N ILE A 119 35.45 5.50 6.91
CA ILE A 119 34.92 6.70 6.23
C ILE A 119 34.58 7.78 7.26
N GLY A 120 35.21 8.95 7.10
CA GLY A 120 34.94 10.15 7.87
C GLY A 120 33.92 11.04 7.16
N ILE A 121 32.79 11.27 7.78
CA ILE A 121 31.68 12.06 7.24
C ILE A 121 31.68 13.41 7.97
N VAL A 122 31.98 14.48 7.26
CA VAL A 122 31.95 15.84 7.77
C VAL A 122 30.65 16.52 7.36
N GLY A 123 29.77 16.76 8.33
CA GLY A 123 28.38 17.16 8.10
C GLY A 123 27.42 15.96 7.87
N VAL A 124 26.57 15.67 8.87
CA VAL A 124 25.67 14.50 8.88
C VAL A 124 24.22 14.99 8.79
N GLY A 125 23.96 15.94 7.88
CA GLY A 125 22.63 16.40 7.51
C GLY A 125 21.91 15.42 6.55
N HIS A 126 21.02 15.92 5.68
CA HIS A 126 20.26 15.09 4.73
C HIS A 126 21.13 14.20 3.83
N VAL A 127 22.28 14.72 3.36
CA VAL A 127 23.20 13.96 2.51
C VAL A 127 24.06 13.04 3.36
N GLY A 128 24.71 13.60 4.39
CA GLY A 128 25.63 12.83 5.24
C GLY A 128 24.96 11.64 5.92
N SER A 129 23.70 11.75 6.34
CA SER A 129 22.94 10.61 6.90
C SER A 129 22.68 9.49 5.87
N LYS A 130 22.46 9.82 4.57
CA LYS A 130 22.37 8.80 3.52
C LYS A 130 23.74 8.16 3.22
N ILE A 131 24.80 8.94 3.29
CA ILE A 131 26.19 8.42 3.18
C ILE A 131 26.49 7.47 4.34
N GLU A 132 26.15 7.86 5.56
CA GLU A 132 26.29 7.04 6.76
C GLU A 132 25.56 5.69 6.60
N ALA A 133 24.26 5.72 6.30
CA ALA A 133 23.48 4.52 6.12
C ALA A 133 24.04 3.59 5.03
N MET A 134 24.51 4.17 3.92
CA MET A 134 25.13 3.39 2.84
C MET A 134 26.50 2.84 3.24
N ALA A 135 27.32 3.60 3.95
CA ALA A 135 28.61 3.15 4.44
C ALA A 135 28.46 1.99 5.45
N GLU A 136 27.48 2.09 6.35
CA GLU A 136 27.14 1.00 7.29
C GLU A 136 26.72 -0.26 6.54
N TYR A 137 25.83 -0.12 5.55
CA TYR A 137 25.37 -1.23 4.72
C TYR A 137 26.52 -1.92 3.97
N LEU A 138 27.52 -1.14 3.51
CA LEU A 138 28.69 -1.66 2.79
C LEU A 138 29.80 -2.18 3.73
N GLY A 139 29.63 -2.04 5.04
CA GLY A 139 30.57 -2.58 6.04
C GLY A 139 31.77 -1.69 6.35
N PHE A 140 31.71 -0.40 6.04
CA PHE A 140 32.73 0.57 6.45
C PHE A 140 32.68 0.85 7.96
N ASN A 141 33.86 1.14 8.56
CA ASN A 141 33.89 1.83 9.83
C ASN A 141 33.53 3.30 9.62
N ILE A 142 32.75 3.90 10.53
CA ILE A 142 32.21 5.24 10.32
C ILE A 142 32.65 6.18 11.45
N LEU A 143 33.18 7.34 11.07
CA LEU A 143 33.41 8.47 11.97
C LEU A 143 32.56 9.66 11.52
N ARG A 144 31.89 10.32 12.47
CA ARG A 144 30.97 11.43 12.21
C ARG A 144 31.43 12.70 12.90
N CYS A 145 31.53 13.79 12.15
CA CYS A 145 31.74 15.13 12.69
C CYS A 145 30.59 16.05 12.24
N ASP A 146 29.75 16.42 13.19
CA ASP A 146 28.62 17.37 13.01
C ASP A 146 28.41 18.10 14.34
N PRO A 147 29.14 19.20 14.61
CA PRO A 147 29.05 19.90 15.88
C PRO A 147 27.64 20.40 16.23
N PRO A 148 26.85 20.97 15.32
CA PRO A 148 25.45 21.32 15.59
C PRO A 148 24.59 20.15 16.08
N ARG A 149 24.72 18.99 15.44
CA ARG A 149 24.00 17.79 15.86
C ARG A 149 24.51 17.22 17.17
N ALA A 150 25.82 17.21 17.38
CA ALA A 150 26.40 16.76 18.63
C ALA A 150 25.93 17.62 19.84
N VAL A 151 25.66 18.90 19.62
CA VAL A 151 25.06 19.78 20.64
C VAL A 151 23.57 19.47 20.86
N ALA A 152 22.82 19.20 19.78
CA ALA A 152 21.37 18.99 19.86
C ALA A 152 20.99 17.58 20.33
N GLU A 153 21.74 16.55 19.93
CA GLU A 153 21.43 15.14 20.16
C GLU A 153 22.27 14.47 21.25
N GLY A 154 23.35 15.15 21.69
CA GLY A 154 24.38 14.64 22.57
C GLY A 154 25.67 14.25 21.82
N PRO A 155 26.81 14.19 22.51
CA PRO A 155 28.11 13.94 21.89
C PRO A 155 28.31 12.45 21.51
N GLU A 156 27.44 11.55 21.96
CA GLU A 156 27.60 10.13 21.71
C GLU A 156 27.50 9.83 20.21
N GLY A 157 28.48 9.14 19.67
CA GLY A 157 28.57 8.79 18.26
C GLY A 157 29.12 9.89 17.34
N PHE A 158 29.49 11.06 17.85
CA PHE A 158 30.20 12.09 17.11
C PHE A 158 31.64 12.23 17.66
N CYS A 159 32.57 12.66 16.81
CA CYS A 159 33.96 12.93 17.19
C CYS A 159 34.38 14.32 16.73
N SER A 160 35.55 14.77 17.20
CA SER A 160 36.14 16.03 16.71
C SER A 160 36.62 15.88 15.27
N LEU A 161 36.74 16.99 14.56
CA LEU A 161 37.24 17.01 13.19
C LEU A 161 38.67 16.44 13.11
N GLU A 162 39.51 16.80 14.03
CA GLU A 162 40.92 16.35 14.10
C GLU A 162 40.96 14.81 14.20
N HIS A 163 40.22 14.24 15.15
CA HIS A 163 40.16 12.77 15.30
C HIS A 163 39.63 12.06 14.04
N LEU A 164 38.58 12.62 13.40
CA LEU A 164 38.06 12.10 12.15
C LEU A 164 39.15 12.10 11.07
N LEU A 165 39.91 13.19 10.91
CA LEU A 165 40.93 13.30 9.88
C LEU A 165 42.10 12.36 10.11
N GLU A 166 42.53 12.19 11.36
CA GLU A 166 43.63 11.31 11.74
C GLU A 166 43.33 9.83 11.54
N GLU A 167 42.05 9.43 11.67
CA GLU A 167 41.63 8.02 11.66
C GLU A 167 40.90 7.54 10.38
N SER A 168 40.53 8.47 9.48
CA SER A 168 39.80 8.14 8.29
C SER A 168 40.67 7.80 7.09
N ASP A 169 40.29 6.76 6.36
CA ASP A 169 40.90 6.37 5.07
C ASP A 169 40.18 7.05 3.89
N VAL A 170 38.94 7.48 4.12
CA VAL A 170 38.13 8.29 3.20
C VAL A 170 37.54 9.44 3.97
N VAL A 171 37.65 10.66 3.48
CA VAL A 171 37.03 11.86 4.06
C VAL A 171 36.11 12.48 3.03
N THR A 172 34.83 12.68 3.40
CA THR A 172 33.84 13.25 2.51
C THR A 172 33.07 14.40 3.17
N LEU A 173 32.94 15.53 2.44
CA LEU A 173 32.37 16.78 2.96
C LEU A 173 30.91 16.92 2.52
N HIS A 174 30.02 17.22 3.50
CA HIS A 174 28.56 17.41 3.28
C HIS A 174 28.02 18.57 4.13
N VAL A 175 28.85 19.57 4.40
CA VAL A 175 28.49 20.77 5.18
C VAL A 175 27.89 21.86 4.28
N PRO A 176 26.99 22.72 4.79
CA PRO A 176 26.61 23.96 4.10
C PRO A 176 27.80 24.92 4.00
N LEU A 177 27.68 25.94 3.17
CA LEU A 177 28.62 27.03 3.12
C LEU A 177 28.14 28.17 4.03
N ASP A 178 28.88 28.41 5.08
CA ASP A 178 28.68 29.54 5.99
C ASP A 178 30.03 30.06 6.55
N GLU A 179 30.01 31.00 7.48
CA GLU A 179 31.24 31.58 8.06
C GLU A 179 32.10 30.55 8.82
N THR A 180 31.47 29.46 9.33
CA THR A 180 32.17 28.43 10.10
C THR A 180 32.80 27.34 9.22
N THR A 181 32.30 27.19 8.00
CA THR A 181 32.71 26.11 7.07
C THR A 181 33.54 26.64 5.90
N ARG A 182 33.50 27.96 5.63
CA ARG A 182 34.29 28.57 4.56
C ARG A 182 35.80 28.40 4.83
N GLY A 183 36.49 27.77 3.89
CA GLY A 183 37.92 27.45 3.99
C GLY A 183 38.27 26.50 5.12
N MET A 184 37.32 25.72 5.60
CA MET A 184 37.51 24.74 6.68
C MET A 184 38.57 23.70 6.30
N ALA A 185 38.52 23.21 5.05
CA ALA A 185 39.50 22.27 4.54
C ALA A 185 40.74 23.03 4.03
N ASN A 186 41.55 23.51 4.95
CA ASN A 186 42.79 24.27 4.77
C ASN A 186 44.05 23.38 4.89
N ALA A 187 45.23 23.99 4.91
CA ALA A 187 46.51 23.28 5.01
C ALA A 187 46.61 22.39 6.27
N ASP A 188 46.09 22.86 7.43
CA ASP A 188 46.08 22.06 8.66
C ASP A 188 45.16 20.84 8.53
N PHE A 189 44.00 21.01 7.93
CA PHE A 189 43.07 19.92 7.63
C PHE A 189 43.78 18.80 6.82
N PHE A 190 44.43 19.16 5.72
CA PHE A 190 45.11 18.16 4.87
C PHE A 190 46.38 17.61 5.54
N THR A 191 46.98 18.35 6.44
CA THR A 191 48.13 17.86 7.23
C THR A 191 47.70 16.77 8.21
N LEU A 192 46.49 16.84 8.78
CA LEU A 192 45.95 15.83 9.69
C LEU A 192 45.48 14.58 8.96
N MET A 193 45.04 14.67 7.71
CA MET A 193 44.59 13.49 6.96
C MET A 193 45.70 12.43 6.85
N LYS A 194 45.29 11.13 6.84
CA LYS A 194 46.22 10.01 6.63
C LYS A 194 46.91 10.09 5.26
N PRO A 195 48.20 9.75 5.17
CA PRO A 195 48.84 9.51 3.88
C PRO A 195 48.11 8.40 3.13
N GLY A 196 47.75 8.64 1.86
CA GLY A 196 46.98 7.71 1.03
C GLY A 196 45.47 7.78 1.23
N ALA A 197 44.94 8.66 2.06
CA ALA A 197 43.52 8.85 2.23
C ALA A 197 42.84 9.41 0.96
N ILE A 198 41.57 9.04 0.73
CA ILE A 198 40.76 9.57 -0.35
C ILE A 198 40.00 10.81 0.15
N PHE A 199 40.05 11.91 -0.60
CA PHE A 199 39.32 13.13 -0.30
C PHE A 199 38.20 13.35 -1.32
N ILE A 200 36.97 13.63 -0.83
CA ILE A 200 35.79 13.86 -1.68
C ILE A 200 35.10 15.16 -1.26
N ASN A 201 34.95 16.10 -2.21
CA ASN A 201 34.12 17.28 -2.02
C ASN A 201 32.97 17.31 -3.04
N ALA A 202 31.76 17.07 -2.57
CA ALA A 202 30.50 17.25 -3.28
C ALA A 202 29.55 18.18 -2.51
N ALA A 203 30.10 19.07 -1.66
CA ALA A 203 29.34 20.03 -0.85
C ALA A 203 29.32 21.43 -1.49
N ARG A 204 30.36 22.24 -1.25
CA ARG A 204 30.60 23.57 -1.82
C ARG A 204 32.08 23.77 -2.06
N GLY A 205 32.43 24.48 -3.12
CA GLY A 205 33.82 24.74 -3.48
C GLY A 205 34.56 25.52 -2.38
N GLU A 206 33.93 26.58 -1.92
CA GLU A 206 34.51 27.50 -0.96
C GLU A 206 34.75 26.94 0.46
N VAL A 207 34.26 25.72 0.72
CA VAL A 207 34.62 24.97 1.94
C VAL A 207 36.09 24.53 1.91
N VAL A 208 36.66 24.41 0.69
CA VAL A 208 38.04 23.94 0.48
C VAL A 208 38.96 25.11 0.09
N ASP A 209 40.11 25.21 0.71
CA ASP A 209 41.22 25.97 0.18
C ASP A 209 41.90 25.15 -0.92
N GLU A 210 41.58 25.50 -2.20
CA GLU A 210 42.04 24.75 -3.37
C GLU A 210 43.57 24.73 -3.47
N GLN A 211 44.25 25.82 -3.06
CA GLN A 211 45.74 25.88 -3.08
C GLN A 211 46.32 24.89 -2.08
N ALA A 212 45.77 24.85 -0.86
CA ALA A 212 46.17 23.88 0.14
C ALA A 212 45.92 22.43 -0.29
N LEU A 213 44.82 22.16 -0.99
CA LEU A 213 44.53 20.85 -1.55
C LEU A 213 45.53 20.46 -2.67
N ILE A 214 45.87 21.40 -3.56
CA ILE A 214 46.88 21.19 -4.61
C ILE A 214 48.24 20.83 -3.98
N GLU A 215 48.66 21.57 -2.96
CA GLU A 215 49.92 21.30 -2.25
C GLU A 215 49.90 19.96 -1.50
N ALA A 216 48.74 19.55 -0.99
CA ALA A 216 48.57 18.28 -0.28
C ALA A 216 48.36 17.06 -1.20
N SER A 217 48.10 17.26 -2.50
CA SER A 217 47.78 16.20 -3.45
C SER A 217 48.79 15.04 -3.51
N PRO A 218 50.14 15.26 -3.35
CA PRO A 218 51.06 14.12 -3.38
C PRO A 218 50.97 13.21 -2.15
N LYS A 219 50.33 13.67 -1.06
CA LYS A 219 50.05 12.87 0.13
C LYS A 219 48.81 12.01 0.01
N LEU A 220 47.84 12.45 -0.75
CA LEU A 220 46.52 11.84 -0.85
C LEU A 220 46.48 10.64 -1.82
N GLY A 221 45.68 9.66 -1.52
CA GLY A 221 45.45 8.48 -2.34
C GLY A 221 44.64 8.79 -3.59
N ALA A 222 43.57 9.57 -3.44
CA ALA A 222 42.73 10.08 -4.54
C ALA A 222 42.01 11.37 -4.13
N ILE A 223 41.64 12.16 -5.14
CA ILE A 223 40.94 13.44 -4.99
C ILE A 223 39.71 13.43 -5.92
N VAL A 224 38.52 13.66 -5.36
CA VAL A 224 37.25 13.72 -6.09
C VAL A 224 36.59 15.07 -5.85
N ILE A 225 36.36 15.83 -6.88
CA ILE A 225 35.80 17.20 -6.80
C ILE A 225 34.60 17.33 -7.75
N ASP A 226 33.45 17.69 -7.17
CA ASP A 226 32.26 18.06 -7.94
C ASP A 226 31.98 19.56 -7.87
N THR A 227 32.40 20.22 -6.76
CA THR A 227 32.09 21.61 -6.48
C THR A 227 33.42 22.43 -6.38
N TRP A 228 33.43 23.63 -6.95
CA TRP A 228 34.64 24.42 -7.22
C TRP A 228 34.49 25.83 -6.67
N ASN A 229 35.64 26.45 -6.34
CA ASN A 229 35.65 27.88 -6.05
C ASN A 229 35.36 28.65 -7.35
N ASN A 230 34.66 29.76 -7.18
CA ASN A 230 34.39 30.74 -8.27
C ASN A 230 33.66 30.16 -9.50
N GLU A 231 32.81 29.14 -9.32
CA GLU A 231 32.01 28.64 -10.43
C GLU A 231 31.28 29.78 -11.19
N PRO A 232 31.33 29.84 -12.52
CA PRO A 232 31.87 28.85 -13.45
C PRO A 232 33.35 28.99 -13.84
N ASP A 233 34.04 30.02 -13.38
CA ASP A 233 35.43 30.33 -13.67
C ASP A 233 36.35 29.58 -12.70
N ILE A 234 36.48 28.28 -12.87
CA ILE A 234 37.14 27.35 -11.97
C ILE A 234 38.63 27.30 -12.12
N ASN A 235 39.34 26.74 -11.13
CA ASN A 235 40.75 26.48 -11.16
C ASN A 235 41.11 25.22 -11.97
N GLU A 236 41.66 25.36 -13.16
CA GLU A 236 42.01 24.24 -14.05
C GLU A 236 43.21 23.42 -13.48
N ASP A 237 44.12 23.99 -12.70
CA ASP A 237 45.18 23.22 -12.04
C ASP A 237 44.61 22.17 -11.08
N LEU A 238 43.49 22.48 -10.39
CA LEU A 238 42.80 21.52 -9.54
C LEU A 238 42.09 20.45 -10.38
N VAL A 239 41.55 20.80 -11.57
CA VAL A 239 40.98 19.81 -12.52
C VAL A 239 42.04 18.80 -12.93
N ASP A 240 43.26 19.24 -13.19
CA ASP A 240 44.34 18.39 -13.68
C ASP A 240 44.79 17.37 -12.61
N ILE A 241 44.81 17.75 -11.32
CA ILE A 241 45.25 16.86 -10.23
C ILE A 241 44.17 15.98 -9.66
N ALA A 242 42.89 16.37 -9.78
CA ALA A 242 41.78 15.55 -9.31
C ALA A 242 41.72 14.21 -10.04
N ASP A 243 41.37 13.13 -9.39
CA ASP A 243 41.18 11.81 -9.99
C ASP A 243 39.82 11.71 -10.68
N ILE A 244 38.82 12.43 -10.13
CA ILE A 244 37.49 12.66 -10.74
C ILE A 244 37.17 14.14 -10.56
N ALA A 245 36.84 14.79 -11.68
CA ALA A 245 36.41 16.19 -11.76
C ALA A 245 35.08 16.26 -12.49
N THR A 246 34.07 16.89 -11.89
CA THR A 246 32.73 17.01 -12.51
C THR A 246 32.16 18.42 -12.28
N PRO A 247 31.27 18.91 -13.19
CA PRO A 247 30.81 20.30 -13.18
C PRO A 247 29.60 20.51 -12.26
N HIS A 248 29.70 20.19 -10.98
CA HIS A 248 28.66 20.36 -9.94
C HIS A 248 27.36 19.65 -10.28
N ILE A 249 27.46 18.34 -10.57
CA ILE A 249 26.34 17.48 -11.01
C ILE A 249 26.07 16.31 -10.06
N ALA A 250 26.72 16.23 -8.90
CA ALA A 250 26.55 15.15 -7.94
C ALA A 250 25.07 14.92 -7.57
N GLY A 251 24.29 15.98 -7.42
CA GLY A 251 22.87 15.94 -7.14
C GLY A 251 21.94 15.87 -8.38
N TYR A 252 22.48 15.74 -9.60
CA TYR A 252 21.68 15.83 -10.83
C TYR A 252 21.08 14.48 -11.24
N THR A 253 20.02 14.10 -10.54
CA THR A 253 19.22 12.90 -10.82
C THR A 253 17.80 13.27 -11.22
N PHE A 254 17.13 12.39 -11.93
CA PHE A 254 15.72 12.58 -12.31
C PHE A 254 14.86 12.70 -11.05
N GLN A 255 15.03 11.77 -10.09
CA GLN A 255 14.31 11.76 -8.82
C GLN A 255 14.61 13.01 -7.97
N GLY A 256 15.87 13.44 -7.92
CA GLY A 256 16.24 14.68 -7.23
C GLY A 256 15.56 15.92 -7.81
N LYS A 257 15.34 15.96 -9.13
CA LYS A 257 14.62 17.06 -9.78
C LYS A 257 13.11 16.99 -9.53
N GLN A 258 12.51 15.78 -9.56
CA GLN A 258 11.10 15.60 -9.15
C GLN A 258 10.88 16.07 -7.71
N ASN A 259 11.71 15.62 -6.77
CA ASN A 259 11.63 16.01 -5.36
C ASN A 259 11.79 17.53 -5.19
N GLY A 260 12.74 18.16 -5.90
CA GLY A 260 12.98 19.61 -5.82
C GLY A 260 11.74 20.40 -6.23
N THR A 261 11.10 20.03 -7.32
CA THR A 261 9.86 20.66 -7.76
C THR A 261 8.70 20.38 -6.80
N ALA A 262 8.55 19.12 -6.36
CA ALA A 262 7.50 18.74 -5.41
C ALA A 262 7.58 19.57 -4.13
N TYR A 263 8.78 19.69 -3.53
CA TYR A 263 8.95 20.43 -2.27
C TYR A 263 8.68 21.93 -2.44
N ALA A 264 9.10 22.55 -3.54
CA ALA A 264 8.81 23.95 -3.81
C ALA A 264 7.30 24.19 -4.02
N VAL A 265 6.62 23.31 -4.77
CA VAL A 265 5.16 23.38 -4.98
C VAL A 265 4.42 23.19 -3.66
N GLN A 266 4.73 22.18 -2.89
CA GLN A 266 4.08 21.89 -1.61
C GLN A 266 4.26 23.01 -0.60
N ALA A 267 5.47 23.62 -0.53
CA ALA A 267 5.74 24.74 0.36
C ALA A 267 4.88 25.95 -0.01
N LEU A 268 4.83 26.31 -1.30
CA LEU A 268 4.01 27.40 -1.81
C LEU A 268 2.52 27.11 -1.60
N ALA A 269 2.11 25.87 -1.86
CA ALA A 269 0.73 25.44 -1.65
C ALA A 269 0.29 25.61 -0.19
N ARG A 270 1.12 25.23 0.77
CA ARG A 270 0.84 25.41 2.21
C ARG A 270 0.73 26.87 2.60
N HIS A 271 1.62 27.74 2.07
CA HIS A 271 1.58 29.17 2.34
C HIS A 271 0.28 29.82 1.85
N PHE A 272 -0.19 29.48 0.65
CA PHE A 272 -1.38 30.07 0.05
C PHE A 272 -2.68 29.28 0.27
N GLY A 273 -2.65 28.17 1.00
CA GLY A 273 -3.83 27.37 1.29
C GLY A 273 -4.38 26.59 0.08
N LEU A 274 -3.51 26.14 -0.83
CA LEU A 274 -3.88 25.36 -2.01
C LEU A 274 -3.89 23.87 -1.67
N GLU A 275 -4.95 23.41 -1.00
CA GLU A 275 -5.01 22.07 -0.39
C GLU A 275 -4.77 20.94 -1.39
N GLU A 276 -5.21 21.09 -2.65
CA GLU A 276 -5.03 20.08 -3.71
C GLU A 276 -3.55 19.84 -4.08
N LEU A 277 -2.65 20.77 -3.73
CA LEU A 277 -1.22 20.67 -4.00
C LEU A 277 -0.37 20.34 -2.75
N TYR A 278 -0.98 20.07 -1.59
CA TYR A 278 -0.22 19.80 -0.36
C TYR A 278 0.65 18.54 -0.48
N ASP A 279 0.20 17.57 -1.26
CA ASP A 279 0.88 16.31 -1.52
C ASP A 279 1.28 16.18 -3.00
N PHE A 280 1.41 17.31 -3.70
CA PHE A 280 1.80 17.32 -5.10
C PHE A 280 3.12 16.56 -5.31
N PHE A 281 3.11 15.66 -6.25
CA PHE A 281 4.33 15.01 -6.75
C PHE A 281 4.23 14.88 -8.28
N PRO A 282 5.29 15.21 -9.04
CA PRO A 282 5.26 15.05 -10.49
C PRO A 282 5.01 13.61 -10.89
N ALA A 283 4.13 13.39 -11.87
CA ALA A 283 3.82 12.05 -12.37
C ALA A 283 5.10 11.28 -12.75
N GLN A 284 5.15 10.00 -12.34
CA GLN A 284 6.34 9.15 -12.54
C GLN A 284 6.41 8.50 -13.93
N ASP A 285 5.41 8.72 -14.78
CA ASP A 285 5.16 7.94 -16.00
C ASP A 285 6.05 8.31 -17.22
N LEU A 286 7.36 8.49 -17.00
CA LEU A 286 8.30 8.53 -18.12
C LEU A 286 9.09 7.20 -18.15
N PRO A 287 8.77 6.30 -19.09
CA PRO A 287 9.47 5.02 -19.21
C PRO A 287 10.99 5.20 -19.29
N GLY A 288 11.72 4.42 -18.48
CA GLY A 288 13.19 4.48 -18.45
C GLY A 288 13.77 5.49 -17.44
N HIS A 289 12.95 6.20 -16.67
CA HIS A 289 13.39 7.13 -15.62
C HIS A 289 13.14 6.62 -14.19
N GLU A 290 12.57 5.44 -14.06
CA GLU A 290 12.36 4.80 -12.75
C GLU A 290 13.72 4.59 -12.06
N PRO A 291 13.77 4.70 -10.72
CA PRO A 291 15.00 4.42 -9.98
C PRO A 291 15.45 2.97 -10.20
N VAL A 292 16.76 2.76 -10.17
CA VAL A 292 17.36 1.43 -10.31
C VAL A 292 17.42 0.77 -8.93
N LEU A 293 16.75 -0.36 -8.75
CA LEU A 293 16.81 -1.13 -7.51
C LEU A 293 18.02 -2.07 -7.57
N LEU A 294 18.93 -1.98 -6.60
CA LEU A 294 20.13 -2.83 -6.51
C LEU A 294 20.20 -3.50 -5.13
N ASP A 295 20.38 -4.82 -5.14
CA ASP A 295 20.81 -5.58 -3.97
C ASP A 295 22.32 -5.82 -4.03
N LEU A 296 23.03 -5.25 -3.05
CA LEU A 296 24.49 -5.44 -2.92
C LEU A 296 24.85 -6.39 -1.78
N LYS A 297 23.88 -7.01 -1.11
CA LYS A 297 24.12 -7.94 0.01
C LYS A 297 25.00 -9.11 -0.42
N GLY A 298 26.09 -9.30 0.30
CA GLY A 298 27.04 -10.40 0.04
C GLY A 298 27.93 -10.22 -1.18
N LYS A 299 27.86 -9.06 -1.88
CA LYS A 299 28.79 -8.73 -2.95
C LYS A 299 30.14 -8.23 -2.38
N ASN A 300 31.22 -8.62 -3.03
CA ASN A 300 32.53 -8.09 -2.70
C ASN A 300 32.73 -6.70 -3.33
N HIS A 301 33.73 -5.94 -2.88
CA HIS A 301 33.99 -4.58 -3.34
C HIS A 301 34.23 -4.47 -4.86
N GLY A 302 34.80 -5.50 -5.50
CA GLY A 302 34.95 -5.52 -6.95
C GLY A 302 33.61 -5.64 -7.70
N GLU A 303 32.70 -6.46 -7.19
CA GLU A 303 31.34 -6.58 -7.72
C GLU A 303 30.54 -5.30 -7.51
N ILE A 304 30.68 -4.66 -6.33
CA ILE A 304 30.04 -3.36 -6.03
C ILE A 304 30.57 -2.28 -6.98
N ALA A 305 31.88 -2.22 -7.20
CA ALA A 305 32.50 -1.30 -8.15
C ALA A 305 31.94 -1.51 -9.57
N ALA A 306 31.87 -2.76 -10.02
CA ALA A 306 31.32 -3.09 -11.35
C ALA A 306 29.86 -2.64 -11.50
N VAL A 307 29.00 -2.95 -10.51
CA VAL A 307 27.58 -2.58 -10.53
C VAL A 307 27.42 -1.05 -10.45
N SER A 308 28.18 -0.38 -9.62
CA SER A 308 28.14 1.09 -9.49
C SER A 308 28.54 1.77 -10.80
N GLN A 309 29.63 1.36 -11.44
CA GLN A 309 30.09 1.92 -12.72
C GLN A 309 29.17 1.55 -13.90
N TYR A 310 28.50 0.40 -13.87
CA TYR A 310 27.50 0.05 -14.89
C TYR A 310 26.28 0.99 -14.83
N ASN A 311 25.79 1.31 -13.66
CA ASN A 311 24.61 2.15 -13.47
C ASN A 311 24.92 3.65 -13.49
N TYR A 312 26.13 4.04 -13.03
CA TYR A 312 26.62 5.41 -13.13
C TYR A 312 28.11 5.41 -13.50
N PRO A 313 28.42 5.44 -14.82
CA PRO A 313 29.80 5.48 -15.30
C PRO A 313 30.42 6.87 -15.12
N ILE A 314 30.76 7.26 -13.89
CA ILE A 314 31.20 8.59 -13.48
C ILE A 314 32.41 9.10 -14.27
N PHE A 315 33.30 8.22 -14.70
CA PHE A 315 34.45 8.57 -15.55
C PHE A 315 34.07 9.14 -16.91
N THR A 316 32.84 8.88 -17.37
CA THR A 316 32.32 9.51 -18.63
C THR A 316 32.07 10.99 -18.39
N ASP A 317 31.51 11.35 -17.22
CA ASP A 317 31.27 12.75 -16.85
C ASP A 317 32.58 13.47 -16.57
N ASP A 318 33.51 12.84 -15.86
CA ASP A 318 34.88 13.33 -15.67
C ASP A 318 35.59 13.59 -16.99
N PHE A 319 35.57 12.63 -17.92
CA PHE A 319 36.20 12.79 -19.24
C PHE A 319 35.58 13.94 -20.02
N ARG A 320 34.27 14.05 -20.07
CA ARG A 320 33.59 15.17 -20.77
C ARG A 320 33.99 16.52 -20.20
N PHE A 321 34.08 16.60 -18.87
CA PHE A 321 34.43 17.84 -18.19
C PHE A 321 35.87 18.25 -18.46
N ARG A 322 36.83 17.31 -18.38
CA ARG A 322 38.27 17.57 -18.69
C ARG A 322 38.53 17.97 -20.12
N MET A 323 37.71 17.52 -21.05
CA MET A 323 37.86 17.91 -22.48
C MET A 323 37.52 19.39 -22.71
N GLU A 324 36.61 19.96 -21.91
CA GLU A 324 36.11 21.32 -22.12
C GLU A 324 35.77 22.02 -20.81
N PRO A 325 36.71 22.16 -19.84
CA PRO A 325 36.43 22.70 -18.52
C PRO A 325 35.88 24.13 -18.54
N HIS A 326 36.31 24.92 -19.53
CA HIS A 326 35.82 26.28 -19.78
C HIS A 326 34.32 26.34 -20.21
N LYS A 327 33.70 25.20 -20.47
CA LYS A 327 32.25 25.09 -20.79
C LYS A 327 31.45 24.61 -19.56
N PHE A 328 31.96 24.87 -18.37
CA PHE A 328 31.34 24.45 -17.10
C PHE A 328 29.82 24.62 -17.08
N GLU A 329 29.35 25.84 -17.35
CA GLU A 329 27.93 26.17 -17.37
C GLU A 329 27.13 25.37 -18.37
N LYS A 330 27.69 25.21 -19.60
CA LYS A 330 27.01 24.45 -20.66
C LYS A 330 26.91 22.97 -20.26
N LEU A 331 27.99 22.37 -19.80
CA LEU A 331 28.01 20.96 -19.40
C LEU A 331 27.06 20.67 -18.25
N ARG A 332 26.96 21.62 -17.31
CA ARG A 332 26.02 21.52 -16.18
C ARG A 332 24.56 21.70 -16.59
N SER A 333 24.27 22.72 -17.44
CA SER A 333 22.90 23.04 -17.85
C SER A 333 22.29 22.03 -18.81
N GLU A 334 23.12 21.42 -19.69
CA GLU A 334 22.72 20.41 -20.68
C GLU A 334 22.87 18.97 -20.13
N TYR A 335 23.20 18.81 -18.85
CA TYR A 335 23.38 17.49 -18.24
C TYR A 335 22.07 16.68 -18.28
N GLN A 336 22.14 15.49 -18.85
CA GLN A 336 21.00 14.55 -18.84
C GLN A 336 20.92 13.89 -17.47
N TYR A 337 19.80 14.10 -16.79
CA TYR A 337 19.61 13.59 -15.43
C TYR A 337 19.71 12.06 -15.41
N ARG A 338 20.59 11.54 -14.56
CA ARG A 338 20.69 10.11 -14.32
C ARG A 338 19.57 9.64 -13.39
N ARG A 339 19.27 8.33 -13.43
CA ARG A 339 18.36 7.70 -12.49
C ARG A 339 19.06 7.49 -11.16
N GLU A 340 18.34 7.67 -10.05
CA GLU A 340 18.87 7.28 -8.75
C GLU A 340 18.96 5.76 -8.62
N ILE A 341 19.96 5.30 -7.88
CA ILE A 341 20.07 3.93 -7.43
C ILE A 341 19.48 3.88 -6.02
N ILE A 342 18.46 3.05 -5.87
CA ILE A 342 17.92 2.70 -4.56
C ILE A 342 18.52 1.34 -4.20
N PHE A 343 19.32 1.33 -3.15
CA PHE A 343 19.85 0.09 -2.61
C PHE A 343 18.79 -0.53 -1.71
N THR A 344 18.42 -1.77 -1.95
CA THR A 344 17.32 -2.43 -1.27
C THR A 344 17.52 -2.61 0.24
N ASN A 345 18.67 -2.18 0.77
CA ASN A 345 18.99 -2.18 2.20
C ASN A 345 19.45 -0.81 2.76
N THR A 346 19.39 0.29 1.99
CA THR A 346 19.58 1.66 2.56
C THR A 346 18.30 2.21 3.18
N ILE A 347 17.36 1.35 3.45
CA ILE A 347 16.10 1.73 4.02
C ILE A 347 16.24 1.70 5.55
N THR A 348 16.49 2.87 6.07
CA THR A 348 16.15 3.38 7.41
C THR A 348 16.40 2.49 8.63
N ASN A 349 16.95 3.05 9.66
CA ASN A 349 16.87 2.67 11.09
C ASN A 349 15.42 2.50 11.63
N MET A 350 14.45 2.15 10.79
CA MET A 350 13.07 1.90 11.20
C MET A 350 12.93 0.58 11.94
N PHE A 351 13.73 -0.42 11.54
CA PHE A 351 13.70 -1.77 12.08
C PHE A 351 15.06 -2.20 12.61
N THR A 352 15.09 -2.75 13.84
CA THR A 352 16.28 -3.36 14.43
C THR A 352 16.61 -4.69 13.73
N LYS A 353 17.76 -5.29 14.04
CA LYS A 353 18.11 -6.64 13.54
C LYS A 353 17.09 -7.70 13.98
N GLU A 354 16.58 -7.56 15.18
CA GLU A 354 15.54 -8.44 15.76
C GLU A 354 14.21 -8.26 15.01
N ASP A 355 13.86 -7.01 14.65
CA ASP A 355 12.68 -6.69 13.85
C ASP A 355 12.78 -7.32 12.45
N ILE A 356 13.93 -7.20 11.80
CA ILE A 356 14.17 -7.80 10.49
C ILE A 356 14.00 -9.31 10.56
N ALA A 357 14.61 -9.95 11.56
CA ALA A 357 14.44 -11.40 11.77
C ALA A 357 12.97 -11.78 12.02
N GLN A 358 12.20 -10.96 12.76
CA GLN A 358 10.77 -11.16 13.00
C GLN A 358 9.95 -11.04 11.73
N ILE A 359 10.25 -10.05 10.88
CA ILE A 359 9.59 -9.83 9.57
C ILE A 359 9.86 -11.03 8.64
N GLU A 360 11.12 -11.43 8.50
CA GLU A 360 11.54 -12.55 7.64
C GLU A 360 10.97 -13.90 8.12
N GLN A 361 10.93 -14.13 9.43
CA GLN A 361 10.33 -15.35 10.01
C GLN A 361 8.84 -15.48 9.70
N ARG A 362 8.14 -14.37 9.45
CA ARG A 362 6.73 -14.36 9.05
C ARG A 362 6.55 -14.61 7.55
N GLY A 363 7.63 -14.70 6.76
CA GLY A 363 7.59 -14.83 5.31
C GLY A 363 7.37 -13.51 4.57
N SER A 364 7.44 -12.37 5.28
CA SER A 364 7.36 -11.03 4.70
C SER A 364 8.76 -10.47 4.43
N SER A 365 8.85 -9.34 3.74
CA SER A 365 10.11 -8.64 3.51
C SER A 365 10.14 -7.31 4.27
N VAL A 366 11.36 -6.85 4.60
CA VAL A 366 11.56 -5.52 5.20
C VAL A 366 10.95 -4.45 4.30
N GLN A 367 11.14 -4.55 3.00
CA GLN A 367 10.59 -3.63 2.01
C GLN A 367 9.05 -3.55 2.08
N THR A 368 8.37 -4.72 2.20
CA THR A 368 6.90 -4.76 2.37
C THR A 368 6.48 -4.06 3.66
N ALA A 369 7.17 -4.33 4.77
CA ALA A 369 6.86 -3.69 6.05
C ALA A 369 7.03 -2.17 6.02
N GLU A 370 8.06 -1.67 5.33
CA GLU A 370 8.31 -0.24 5.15
C GLU A 370 7.29 0.43 4.24
N GLN A 371 6.94 -0.21 3.13
CA GLN A 371 5.85 0.27 2.26
C GLN A 371 4.54 0.37 3.03
N GLN A 372 4.26 -0.58 3.92
CA GLN A 372 3.09 -0.53 4.79
C GLN A 372 3.17 0.65 5.76
N VAL A 373 4.32 0.88 6.41
CA VAL A 373 4.51 2.04 7.30
C VAL A 373 4.39 3.36 6.54
N GLU A 374 4.94 3.43 5.34
CA GLU A 374 4.82 4.63 4.51
C GLU A 374 3.36 4.88 4.07
N ARG A 375 2.61 3.80 3.79
CA ARG A 375 1.18 3.89 3.47
C ARG A 375 0.35 4.49 4.63
N PHE A 376 0.75 4.28 5.89
CA PHE A 376 0.08 4.95 7.02
C PHE A 376 0.28 6.46 7.04
N LYS A 377 1.39 6.97 6.50
CA LYS A 377 1.65 8.40 6.38
C LYS A 377 0.91 9.03 5.20
N GLN A 378 0.88 8.33 4.07
CA GLN A 378 0.24 8.80 2.83
C GLN A 378 -1.27 8.61 2.85
N GLY A 379 -1.78 7.58 3.56
CA GLY A 379 -3.17 7.16 3.51
C GLY A 379 -3.50 6.37 2.23
N PHE A 380 -4.79 6.13 2.03
CA PHE A 380 -5.34 5.51 0.82
C PHE A 380 -6.17 6.55 0.07
N PRO A 381 -6.13 6.57 -1.26
CA PRO A 381 -6.98 7.44 -2.05
C PRO A 381 -8.45 7.04 -1.87
N TRP A 382 -9.34 8.01 -1.89
CA TRP A 382 -10.77 7.75 -1.89
C TRP A 382 -11.22 7.17 -3.22
N MET A 383 -12.16 6.23 -3.17
CA MET A 383 -12.74 5.66 -4.38
C MET A 383 -13.60 6.72 -5.11
N LYS A 384 -13.39 6.86 -6.42
CA LYS A 384 -14.10 7.83 -7.26
C LYS A 384 -15.46 7.30 -7.68
N ILE A 385 -16.49 7.59 -6.90
CA ILE A 385 -17.86 7.11 -7.17
C ILE A 385 -18.46 7.93 -8.32
N VAL A 386 -18.98 7.22 -9.33
CA VAL A 386 -19.78 7.80 -10.43
C VAL A 386 -21.26 7.80 -10.05
N ALA A 387 -21.78 6.69 -9.57
CA ALA A 387 -23.17 6.52 -9.15
C ALA A 387 -23.33 5.28 -8.24
N PRO A 388 -24.40 5.19 -7.42
CA PRO A 388 -24.77 3.92 -6.82
C PRO A 388 -25.28 2.97 -7.93
N ALA A 389 -24.98 1.67 -7.80
CA ALA A 389 -25.63 0.67 -8.65
C ALA A 389 -27.06 0.43 -8.12
N THR A 390 -28.04 0.50 -9.01
CA THR A 390 -29.46 0.36 -8.70
C THR A 390 -30.14 -0.59 -9.68
N PRO A 391 -31.41 -0.99 -9.45
CA PRO A 391 -32.19 -1.77 -10.41
C PRO A 391 -32.29 -1.15 -11.80
N GLU A 392 -32.23 0.19 -11.90
CA GLU A 392 -32.28 0.90 -13.18
C GLU A 392 -30.94 0.83 -13.93
N ARG A 393 -29.81 0.73 -13.19
CA ARG A 393 -28.47 0.60 -13.76
C ARG A 393 -27.52 -0.10 -12.79
N GLY A 394 -27.01 -1.26 -13.20
CA GLY A 394 -25.94 -1.99 -12.50
C GLY A 394 -26.40 -3.17 -11.65
N ILE A 395 -27.70 -3.27 -11.27
CA ILE A 395 -28.26 -4.44 -10.58
C ILE A 395 -29.33 -5.06 -11.46
N GLN A 396 -29.15 -6.34 -11.82
CA GLN A 396 -30.18 -7.09 -12.56
C GLN A 396 -31.25 -7.56 -11.59
N VAL A 397 -32.52 -7.23 -11.88
CA VAL A 397 -33.70 -7.78 -11.22
C VAL A 397 -34.33 -8.79 -12.16
N LEU A 398 -34.44 -10.01 -11.70
CA LEU A 398 -34.94 -11.12 -12.52
C LEU A 398 -36.43 -11.40 -12.23
N ASP A 399 -37.25 -11.59 -13.27
CA ASP A 399 -38.56 -12.13 -13.13
C ASP A 399 -38.53 -13.68 -13.00
N GLU A 400 -39.66 -14.29 -12.71
CA GLU A 400 -39.76 -15.74 -12.49
C GLU A 400 -39.25 -16.55 -13.69
N ALA A 401 -39.49 -16.10 -14.92
CA ALA A 401 -39.05 -16.79 -16.12
C ALA A 401 -37.52 -16.71 -16.28
N ALA A 402 -36.91 -15.56 -15.96
CA ALA A 402 -35.47 -15.38 -15.98
C ALA A 402 -34.76 -16.16 -14.85
N VAL A 403 -35.38 -16.25 -13.67
CA VAL A 403 -34.90 -17.08 -12.55
C VAL A 403 -34.88 -18.56 -12.97
N GLU A 404 -35.99 -19.08 -13.54
CA GLU A 404 -36.05 -20.45 -14.02
C GLU A 404 -35.04 -20.71 -15.14
N ALA A 405 -34.93 -19.80 -16.11
CA ALA A 405 -33.99 -19.91 -17.22
C ALA A 405 -32.53 -19.96 -16.74
N ALA A 406 -32.13 -19.08 -15.82
CA ALA A 406 -30.77 -19.06 -15.26
C ALA A 406 -30.47 -20.35 -14.47
N ALA A 407 -31.39 -20.81 -13.62
CA ALA A 407 -31.20 -22.05 -12.89
C ALA A 407 -31.08 -23.27 -13.83
N LYS A 408 -31.90 -23.32 -14.88
CA LYS A 408 -31.85 -24.37 -15.91
C LYS A 408 -30.56 -24.30 -16.73
N TYR A 409 -30.05 -23.08 -17.01
CA TYR A 409 -28.77 -22.90 -17.69
C TYR A 409 -27.62 -23.53 -16.89
N TYR A 410 -27.60 -23.29 -15.59
CA TYR A 410 -26.65 -23.93 -14.70
C TYR A 410 -26.76 -25.45 -14.72
N ASP A 411 -27.96 -25.99 -14.58
CA ASP A 411 -28.22 -27.45 -14.54
C ASP A 411 -27.82 -28.17 -15.86
N GLY A 412 -27.81 -27.44 -16.98
CA GLY A 412 -27.39 -27.95 -18.30
C GLY A 412 -25.93 -27.66 -18.69
N ALA A 413 -25.23 -26.82 -17.95
CA ALA A 413 -23.89 -26.38 -18.30
C ALA A 413 -22.83 -27.44 -17.99
N LYS A 414 -21.81 -27.52 -18.85
CA LYS A 414 -20.58 -28.28 -18.56
C LYS A 414 -19.59 -27.39 -17.83
N ILE A 415 -19.10 -27.88 -16.69
CA ILE A 415 -18.20 -27.13 -15.81
C ILE A 415 -17.03 -28.04 -15.44
N ASN A 416 -15.81 -27.55 -15.65
CA ASN A 416 -14.60 -28.28 -15.32
C ASN A 416 -14.21 -28.04 -13.84
N GLY A 417 -14.98 -28.67 -12.94
CA GLY A 417 -14.78 -28.56 -11.49
C GLY A 417 -15.51 -27.39 -10.85
N LYS A 418 -16.16 -27.72 -9.75
CA LYS A 418 -16.89 -26.76 -8.89
C LYS A 418 -16.40 -26.89 -7.46
N CYS A 419 -16.22 -25.75 -6.79
CA CYS A 419 -15.79 -25.69 -5.40
C CYS A 419 -16.61 -24.67 -4.60
N LYS A 420 -16.92 -24.97 -3.35
CA LYS A 420 -17.46 -24.01 -2.39
C LYS A 420 -16.34 -23.48 -1.50
N PHE A 421 -16.12 -22.18 -1.54
CA PHE A 421 -15.14 -21.51 -0.71
C PHE A 421 -15.82 -20.86 0.50
N VAL A 422 -15.39 -21.25 1.71
CA VAL A 422 -16.02 -20.82 2.96
C VAL A 422 -14.99 -20.18 3.88
N PRO A 423 -14.93 -18.82 3.96
CA PRO A 423 -14.15 -18.13 4.97
C PRO A 423 -14.68 -18.43 6.37
N ALA A 424 -13.86 -19.04 7.23
CA ALA A 424 -14.25 -19.53 8.54
C ALA A 424 -13.21 -19.25 9.65
N SER A 425 -12.21 -18.38 9.40
CA SER A 425 -11.14 -18.05 10.37
C SER A 425 -11.58 -17.21 11.57
N GLY A 426 -12.78 -16.61 11.53
CA GLY A 426 -13.28 -15.73 12.58
C GLY A 426 -13.61 -16.46 13.87
N ALA A 427 -12.99 -16.05 14.99
CA ALA A 427 -13.38 -16.51 16.33
C ALA A 427 -14.78 -16.03 16.71
N ALA A 428 -15.50 -16.82 17.52
CA ALA A 428 -16.84 -16.45 18.01
C ALA A 428 -16.81 -15.37 19.11
N SER A 429 -15.65 -14.90 19.54
CA SER A 429 -15.52 -13.92 20.63
C SER A 429 -16.33 -12.63 20.42
N ARG A 430 -16.44 -12.18 19.15
CA ARG A 430 -17.29 -11.02 18.80
C ARG A 430 -18.79 -11.32 18.98
N MET A 431 -19.21 -12.54 18.63
CA MET A 431 -20.59 -13.00 18.77
C MET A 431 -21.04 -12.99 20.23
N PHE A 432 -20.15 -13.35 21.16
CA PHE A 432 -20.43 -13.46 22.59
C PHE A 432 -19.93 -12.27 23.42
N LYS A 433 -19.59 -11.14 22.80
CA LYS A 433 -19.05 -9.95 23.49
C LYS A 433 -19.93 -9.51 24.67
N ASP A 434 -21.25 -9.45 24.45
CA ASP A 434 -22.19 -9.01 25.48
C ASP A 434 -22.34 -10.03 26.60
N LEU A 435 -22.20 -11.33 26.33
CA LEU A 435 -22.20 -12.38 27.32
C LEU A 435 -20.95 -12.30 28.20
N PHE A 436 -19.76 -12.04 27.62
CA PHE A 436 -18.54 -11.80 28.40
C PHE A 436 -18.69 -10.61 29.33
N SER A 437 -19.19 -9.47 28.79
CA SER A 437 -19.45 -8.28 29.62
C SER A 437 -20.45 -8.54 30.74
N GLY A 438 -21.50 -9.33 30.46
CA GLY A 438 -22.49 -9.73 31.45
C GLY A 438 -21.89 -10.65 32.53
N LEU A 439 -21.07 -11.62 32.12
CA LEU A 439 -20.40 -12.53 33.07
C LEU A 439 -19.45 -11.77 34.00
N ASP A 440 -18.68 -10.82 33.47
CA ASP A 440 -17.76 -10.00 34.26
C ASP A 440 -18.50 -9.08 35.22
N ALA A 441 -19.65 -8.51 34.82
CA ALA A 441 -20.49 -7.71 35.67
C ALA A 441 -21.04 -8.54 36.87
N LEU A 442 -21.53 -9.75 36.59
CA LEU A 442 -22.04 -10.65 37.63
C LEU A 442 -20.92 -11.11 38.59
N LYS A 443 -19.72 -11.43 38.07
CA LYS A 443 -18.55 -11.76 38.89
C LYS A 443 -18.13 -10.60 39.81
N ALA A 444 -18.34 -9.37 39.35
CA ALA A 444 -18.10 -8.15 40.11
C ALA A 444 -19.25 -7.81 41.09
N GLY A 445 -20.24 -8.70 41.24
CA GLY A 445 -21.40 -8.51 42.15
C GLY A 445 -22.42 -7.49 41.64
N LYS A 446 -22.43 -7.16 40.35
CA LYS A 446 -23.42 -6.26 39.75
C LYS A 446 -24.58 -7.09 39.17
N GLU A 447 -25.81 -6.59 39.30
CA GLU A 447 -26.99 -7.19 38.70
C GLU A 447 -27.08 -6.82 37.20
N LEU A 448 -27.60 -7.74 36.37
CA LEU A 448 -27.92 -7.47 34.98
C LEU A 448 -29.35 -6.94 34.88
N ALA A 449 -29.53 -5.84 34.15
CA ALA A 449 -30.85 -5.37 33.77
C ALA A 449 -31.56 -6.43 32.89
N ASP A 450 -32.88 -6.58 33.06
CA ASP A 450 -33.64 -7.60 32.31
C ASP A 450 -33.64 -7.39 30.78
N ASP A 451 -33.42 -6.19 30.32
CA ASP A 451 -33.31 -5.83 28.92
C ASP A 451 -31.90 -5.98 28.37
N ALA A 452 -30.88 -6.24 29.20
CA ALA A 452 -29.52 -6.47 28.78
C ALA A 452 -29.43 -7.74 27.88
N PRO A 453 -28.62 -7.73 26.82
CA PRO A 453 -28.48 -8.88 25.91
C PRO A 453 -28.12 -10.18 26.63
N ALA A 454 -27.19 -10.13 27.58
CA ALA A 454 -26.82 -11.29 28.41
C ALA A 454 -27.97 -11.84 29.28
N ALA A 455 -28.85 -10.98 29.79
CA ALA A 455 -30.03 -11.42 30.52
C ALA A 455 -31.06 -12.07 29.60
N LYS A 456 -31.33 -11.48 28.43
CA LYS A 456 -32.23 -12.06 27.40
C LYS A 456 -31.72 -13.41 26.88
N PHE A 457 -30.41 -13.56 26.71
CA PHE A 457 -29.80 -14.82 26.35
C PHE A 457 -30.12 -15.92 27.37
N VAL A 458 -29.91 -15.63 28.68
CA VAL A 458 -30.19 -16.59 29.72
C VAL A 458 -31.69 -16.91 29.85
N ASP A 459 -32.55 -15.90 29.77
CA ASP A 459 -34.00 -16.05 29.82
C ASP A 459 -34.56 -16.94 28.70
N GLN A 460 -33.87 -16.96 27.55
CA GLN A 460 -34.24 -17.70 26.33
C GLN A 460 -33.34 -18.92 26.05
N ILE A 461 -32.52 -19.34 26.98
CA ILE A 461 -31.50 -20.40 26.81
C ILE A 461 -32.07 -21.70 26.24
N GLN A 462 -33.30 -22.04 26.56
CA GLN A 462 -33.98 -23.25 26.08
C GLN A 462 -34.25 -23.28 24.57
N GLY A 463 -34.24 -22.11 23.92
CA GLY A 463 -34.44 -21.96 22.48
C GLY A 463 -33.19 -22.27 21.64
N PHE A 464 -32.03 -22.36 22.24
CA PHE A 464 -30.78 -22.60 21.53
C PHE A 464 -30.56 -24.09 21.26
N ALA A 465 -30.00 -24.40 20.09
CA ALA A 465 -29.70 -25.77 19.65
C ALA A 465 -28.74 -26.53 20.56
N PHE A 466 -27.93 -25.82 21.31
CA PHE A 466 -26.94 -26.37 22.23
C PHE A 466 -27.48 -26.55 23.66
N TYR A 467 -28.73 -26.12 23.95
CA TYR A 467 -29.34 -26.31 25.25
C TYR A 467 -29.60 -27.79 25.55
N THR A 468 -29.20 -28.21 26.75
CA THR A 468 -29.62 -29.48 27.37
C THR A 468 -29.94 -29.28 28.83
N PRO A 469 -30.99 -29.98 29.37
CA PRO A 469 -31.34 -29.88 30.78
C PRO A 469 -30.20 -30.30 31.72
N GLU A 470 -29.38 -31.25 31.32
CA GLU A 470 -28.24 -31.74 32.10
C GLU A 470 -27.18 -30.68 32.34
N LEU A 471 -26.97 -29.81 31.33
CA LEU A 471 -25.95 -28.74 31.40
C LEU A 471 -26.51 -27.48 32.08
N PHE A 472 -27.69 -27.03 31.69
CA PHE A 472 -28.23 -25.74 32.08
C PHE A 472 -29.33 -25.77 33.10
N GLY A 473 -29.90 -26.96 33.43
CA GLY A 473 -31.05 -27.15 34.29
C GLY A 473 -32.38 -27.11 33.55
N GLU A 474 -33.42 -27.70 34.14
CA GLU A 474 -34.75 -27.78 33.50
C GLU A 474 -35.54 -26.46 33.60
N GLN A 475 -35.25 -25.64 34.61
CA GLN A 475 -35.98 -24.40 34.86
C GLN A 475 -35.04 -23.19 34.80
N THR A 476 -35.47 -22.13 34.16
CA THR A 476 -34.77 -20.85 34.12
C THR A 476 -35.10 -20.03 35.37
N CYS A 477 -34.10 -19.31 35.88
CA CYS A 477 -34.23 -18.38 37.00
C CYS A 477 -33.57 -17.06 36.65
N LYS A 478 -34.15 -15.94 37.05
CA LYS A 478 -33.56 -14.60 36.90
C LYS A 478 -32.56 -14.25 38.00
N CYS A 479 -32.29 -15.16 38.93
CA CYS A 479 -31.35 -14.92 40.03
C CYS A 479 -29.91 -14.79 39.48
N PRO A 480 -29.06 -13.91 40.04
CA PRO A 480 -27.70 -13.66 39.59
C PRO A 480 -26.85 -14.92 39.49
N GLU A 481 -26.97 -15.85 40.40
CA GLU A 481 -26.21 -17.10 40.47
C GLU A 481 -26.52 -18.01 39.27
N TYR A 482 -27.81 -18.14 38.90
CA TYR A 482 -28.20 -18.92 37.73
C TYR A 482 -27.71 -18.25 36.43
N ARG A 483 -27.91 -16.91 36.29
CA ARG A 483 -27.43 -16.15 35.17
C ARG A 483 -25.90 -16.30 35.00
N GLN A 484 -25.15 -16.16 36.10
CA GLN A 484 -23.71 -16.37 36.10
C GLN A 484 -23.32 -17.79 35.68
N SER A 485 -24.00 -18.81 36.20
CA SER A 485 -23.78 -20.22 35.89
C SER A 485 -24.02 -20.51 34.39
N VAL A 486 -25.12 -20.01 33.82
CA VAL A 486 -25.44 -20.21 32.38
C VAL A 486 -24.39 -19.55 31.51
N LEU A 487 -24.01 -18.29 31.82
CA LEU A 487 -22.99 -17.57 31.03
C LEU A 487 -21.63 -18.26 31.15
N SER A 488 -21.21 -18.68 32.35
CA SER A 488 -19.95 -19.43 32.56
C SER A 488 -19.94 -20.72 31.73
N LYS A 489 -20.98 -21.56 31.87
CA LYS A 489 -21.09 -22.83 31.14
C LYS A 489 -21.18 -22.67 29.63
N THR A 490 -21.68 -21.54 29.13
CA THR A 490 -21.68 -21.26 27.70
C THR A 490 -20.28 -20.88 27.22
N LEU A 491 -19.61 -19.98 27.91
CA LEU A 491 -18.40 -19.32 27.47
C LEU A 491 -17.11 -20.09 27.78
N THR A 492 -17.05 -20.75 28.94
CA THR A 492 -15.82 -21.36 29.48
C THR A 492 -15.77 -22.87 29.26
N GLU A 493 -14.63 -23.49 29.53
CA GLU A 493 -14.41 -24.93 29.44
C GLU A 493 -15.17 -25.73 30.53
N GLU A 494 -15.74 -25.08 31.54
CA GLU A 494 -16.64 -25.70 32.48
C GLU A 494 -17.92 -26.25 31.84
N GLY A 495 -18.20 -25.84 30.61
CA GLY A 495 -19.35 -26.28 29.82
C GLY A 495 -19.00 -26.41 28.34
N LEU A 496 -19.56 -25.51 27.51
CA LEU A 496 -19.42 -25.57 26.05
C LEU A 496 -18.13 -24.99 25.51
N GLY A 497 -17.44 -24.09 26.25
CA GLY A 497 -16.22 -23.44 25.82
C GLY A 497 -16.39 -22.55 24.58
N TYR A 498 -17.58 -22.02 24.33
CA TYR A 498 -17.90 -21.30 23.08
C TYR A 498 -17.15 -19.97 22.92
N GLY A 499 -16.69 -19.41 24.04
CA GLY A 499 -15.90 -18.19 24.03
C GLY A 499 -14.58 -18.30 23.29
N ALA A 500 -14.00 -19.51 23.21
CA ALA A 500 -12.72 -19.78 22.53
C ALA A 500 -12.87 -20.55 21.21
N LYS A 501 -14.08 -21.01 20.86
CA LYS A 501 -14.31 -21.81 19.65
C LYS A 501 -14.60 -20.93 18.43
N PRO A 502 -14.26 -21.40 17.21
CA PRO A 502 -14.65 -20.72 15.98
C PRO A 502 -16.14 -20.92 15.69
N LYS A 503 -16.78 -19.93 15.04
CA LYS A 503 -18.22 -19.98 14.71
C LYS A 503 -18.64 -21.25 13.96
N GLY A 504 -17.79 -21.78 13.09
CA GLY A 504 -18.09 -22.94 12.24
C GLY A 504 -18.47 -24.21 13.02
N VAL A 505 -17.94 -24.38 14.22
CA VAL A 505 -18.20 -25.60 15.04
C VAL A 505 -19.27 -25.39 16.12
N LEU A 506 -19.86 -24.20 16.20
CA LEU A 506 -20.95 -23.95 17.14
C LEU A 506 -22.25 -24.60 16.62
N LYS A 507 -23.06 -25.12 17.54
CA LYS A 507 -24.36 -25.72 17.26
C LYS A 507 -25.37 -24.62 16.95
N PHE A 508 -25.76 -24.52 15.68
CA PHE A 508 -26.65 -23.47 15.19
C PHE A 508 -28.11 -23.91 15.15
N HIS A 509 -28.39 -25.12 14.61
CA HIS A 509 -29.75 -25.57 14.37
C HIS A 509 -30.02 -26.92 15.04
N LYS A 510 -31.25 -27.08 15.57
CA LYS A 510 -31.75 -28.34 16.10
C LYS A 510 -33.03 -28.72 15.33
N TYR A 511 -33.02 -29.88 14.75
CA TYR A 511 -34.12 -30.36 13.91
C TYR A 511 -35.11 -31.21 14.67
N THR A 512 -36.30 -31.41 14.09
CA THR A 512 -37.42 -32.16 14.72
C THR A 512 -37.12 -33.65 14.89
N ASP A 513 -36.25 -34.23 14.06
CA ASP A 513 -35.71 -35.58 14.21
C ASP A 513 -34.62 -35.73 15.27
N GLY A 514 -34.23 -34.64 15.94
CA GLY A 514 -33.20 -34.62 16.96
C GLY A 514 -31.79 -34.33 16.43
N GLU A 515 -31.60 -34.21 15.10
CA GLU A 515 -30.33 -33.81 14.50
C GLU A 515 -29.94 -32.40 14.97
N ILE A 516 -28.70 -32.22 15.35
CA ILE A 516 -28.13 -30.89 15.68
C ILE A 516 -27.00 -30.60 14.72
N ARG A 517 -27.08 -29.47 14.00
CA ARG A 517 -26.07 -29.07 13.04
C ARG A 517 -25.27 -27.86 13.51
N THR A 518 -23.99 -27.94 13.25
CA THR A 518 -23.08 -26.78 13.33
C THR A 518 -23.20 -25.92 12.07
N ALA A 519 -22.71 -24.68 12.11
CA ALA A 519 -22.65 -23.85 10.91
C ALA A 519 -21.88 -24.55 9.75
N PHE A 520 -20.78 -25.23 10.09
CA PHE A 520 -20.00 -26.00 9.13
C PHE A 520 -20.82 -27.18 8.51
N ALA A 521 -21.57 -27.90 9.33
CA ALA A 521 -22.45 -28.99 8.83
C ALA A 521 -23.51 -28.47 7.85
N GLU A 522 -24.07 -27.27 8.10
CA GLU A 522 -25.01 -26.65 7.14
C GLU A 522 -24.35 -26.33 5.79
N HIS A 523 -23.07 -25.89 5.80
CA HIS A 523 -22.32 -25.68 4.56
C HIS A 523 -22.11 -26.97 3.75
N LEU A 524 -21.99 -28.14 4.41
CA LEU A 524 -21.91 -29.44 3.74
C LEU A 524 -23.26 -29.76 3.06
N VAL A 525 -24.39 -29.55 3.77
CA VAL A 525 -25.74 -29.77 3.25
C VAL A 525 -26.04 -28.83 2.09
N GLU A 526 -25.62 -27.57 2.14
CA GLU A 526 -25.74 -26.64 1.03
C GLU A 526 -24.87 -27.06 -0.17
N ALA A 527 -23.61 -27.45 0.05
CA ALA A 527 -22.69 -27.78 -1.04
C ALA A 527 -23.22 -28.92 -1.92
N GLN A 528 -23.76 -29.98 -1.32
CA GLN A 528 -24.31 -31.10 -2.09
C GLN A 528 -25.55 -30.73 -2.91
N ASN A 529 -26.25 -29.63 -2.56
CA ASN A 529 -27.45 -29.20 -3.29
C ASN A 529 -27.13 -28.42 -4.58
N TYR A 530 -26.10 -27.62 -4.60
CA TYR A 530 -25.80 -26.72 -5.73
C TYR A 530 -24.35 -26.70 -6.21
N MET A 531 -23.41 -27.37 -5.50
CA MET A 531 -21.97 -27.44 -5.90
C MET A 531 -21.52 -28.90 -6.16
N ARG A 532 -22.46 -29.82 -6.35
CA ARG A 532 -22.09 -31.20 -6.64
C ARG A 532 -21.51 -31.34 -8.04
N ASN A 533 -20.37 -31.99 -8.17
CA ASN A 533 -19.73 -32.32 -9.43
C ASN A 533 -20.37 -33.55 -10.13
N GLU A 534 -20.12 -33.72 -11.43
CA GLU A 534 -20.65 -34.81 -12.23
C GLU A 534 -20.17 -36.19 -11.70
N ASP A 535 -19.02 -36.27 -11.11
CA ASP A 535 -18.45 -37.48 -10.50
C ASP A 535 -19.06 -37.83 -9.14
N GLY A 536 -20.03 -37.04 -8.67
CA GLY A 536 -20.72 -37.21 -7.40
C GLY A 536 -19.96 -36.65 -6.20
N THR A 537 -18.90 -35.90 -6.42
CA THR A 537 -18.17 -35.20 -5.33
C THR A 537 -18.75 -33.81 -5.03
N ALA A 538 -18.54 -33.32 -3.83
CA ALA A 538 -18.71 -31.92 -3.44
C ALA A 538 -17.42 -31.40 -2.83
N ASN A 539 -16.74 -30.47 -3.54
CA ASN A 539 -15.47 -29.91 -3.12
C ASN A 539 -15.71 -28.65 -2.27
N LEU A 540 -15.07 -28.60 -1.11
CA LEU A 540 -15.11 -27.43 -0.22
C LEU A 540 -13.69 -27.04 0.15
N VAL A 541 -13.39 -25.77 0.03
CA VAL A 541 -12.21 -25.14 0.62
C VAL A 541 -12.67 -24.26 1.78
N VAL A 542 -12.19 -24.56 2.98
CA VAL A 542 -12.59 -23.86 4.21
C VAL A 542 -11.36 -23.21 4.81
N THR A 543 -11.34 -21.87 4.87
CA THR A 543 -10.22 -21.15 5.47
C THR A 543 -10.44 -20.96 6.97
N ILE A 544 -9.55 -21.53 7.77
CA ILE A 544 -9.64 -21.57 9.23
C ILE A 544 -8.34 -21.05 9.87
N SER A 545 -8.39 -20.79 11.17
CA SER A 545 -7.17 -20.56 11.96
C SER A 545 -6.49 -21.90 12.32
N PRO A 546 -5.15 -21.98 12.25
CA PRO A 546 -4.42 -23.23 12.50
C PRO A 546 -4.76 -23.88 13.85
N GLU A 547 -4.92 -23.06 14.89
CA GLU A 547 -5.26 -23.51 16.25
C GLU A 547 -6.62 -24.21 16.34
N HIS A 548 -7.51 -23.97 15.39
CA HIS A 548 -8.86 -24.53 15.35
C HIS A 548 -9.02 -25.74 14.41
N GLN A 549 -7.98 -26.15 13.69
CA GLN A 549 -8.06 -27.22 12.69
C GLN A 549 -8.65 -28.51 13.26
N HIS A 550 -8.18 -28.96 14.41
CA HIS A 550 -8.67 -30.17 15.05
C HIS A 550 -10.17 -30.15 15.34
N LEU A 551 -10.73 -28.97 15.68
CA LEU A 551 -12.17 -28.82 15.95
C LEU A 551 -13.01 -29.02 14.68
N PHE A 552 -12.54 -28.53 13.55
CA PHE A 552 -13.22 -28.70 12.26
C PHE A 552 -13.10 -30.15 11.77
N GLU A 553 -11.94 -30.79 11.94
CA GLU A 553 -11.72 -32.20 11.60
C GLU A 553 -12.63 -33.11 12.43
N GLU A 554 -12.74 -32.86 13.74
CA GLU A 554 -13.67 -33.58 14.61
C GLU A 554 -15.14 -33.37 14.20
N ALA A 555 -15.54 -32.12 13.94
CA ALA A 555 -16.89 -31.80 13.49
C ALA A 555 -17.22 -32.49 12.17
N TYR A 556 -16.26 -32.57 11.23
CA TYR A 556 -16.44 -33.30 9.98
C TYR A 556 -16.54 -34.81 10.19
N ALA A 557 -15.66 -35.39 11.00
CA ALA A 557 -15.65 -36.82 11.27
C ALA A 557 -16.98 -37.31 11.89
N GLN A 558 -17.64 -36.48 12.70
CA GLN A 558 -18.93 -36.81 13.32
C GLN A 558 -20.07 -36.95 12.30
N VAL A 559 -20.05 -36.22 11.20
CA VAL A 559 -21.17 -36.17 10.24
C VAL A 559 -20.88 -36.85 8.91
N LYS A 560 -19.61 -37.07 8.57
CA LYS A 560 -19.16 -37.53 7.25
C LYS A 560 -19.91 -38.74 6.73
N GLU A 561 -19.83 -39.86 7.44
CA GLU A 561 -20.42 -41.13 7.00
C GLU A 561 -21.94 -41.02 6.85
N ALA A 562 -22.61 -40.36 7.78
CA ALA A 562 -24.04 -40.17 7.78
C ALA A 562 -24.49 -39.27 6.59
N TYR A 563 -23.76 -38.18 6.31
CA TYR A 563 -24.11 -37.27 5.23
C TYR A 563 -23.78 -37.85 3.86
N GLU A 564 -22.63 -38.50 3.71
CA GLU A 564 -22.27 -39.19 2.46
C GLU A 564 -23.31 -40.26 2.12
N ALA A 565 -23.78 -41.03 3.10
CA ALA A 565 -24.86 -42.01 2.92
C ALA A 565 -26.26 -41.37 2.65
N LYS A 566 -26.62 -40.34 3.44
CA LYS A 566 -27.90 -39.63 3.33
C LYS A 566 -28.10 -38.97 1.97
N TYR A 567 -27.05 -38.32 1.47
CA TYR A 567 -27.10 -37.48 0.26
C TYR A 567 -26.53 -38.17 -0.99
N GLY A 568 -25.89 -39.33 -0.85
CA GLY A 568 -25.21 -40.02 -1.94
C GLY A 568 -24.14 -39.16 -2.63
N VAL A 569 -23.36 -38.47 -1.86
CA VAL A 569 -22.28 -37.56 -2.28
C VAL A 569 -20.99 -37.93 -1.55
N LYS A 570 -19.84 -37.64 -2.14
CA LYS A 570 -18.55 -37.74 -1.48
C LYS A 570 -18.00 -36.32 -1.25
N TYR A 571 -17.71 -35.99 -0.01
CA TYR A 571 -17.13 -34.67 0.32
C TYR A 571 -15.60 -34.69 0.25
N ASN A 572 -15.04 -33.77 -0.52
CA ASN A 572 -13.62 -33.46 -0.53
C ASN A 572 -13.43 -32.10 0.16
N ILE A 573 -12.85 -32.10 1.36
CA ILE A 573 -12.67 -30.89 2.15
C ILE A 573 -11.19 -30.58 2.26
N THR A 574 -10.81 -29.36 1.89
CA THR A 574 -9.48 -28.82 2.06
C THR A 574 -9.53 -27.69 3.08
N PHE A 575 -8.85 -27.88 4.21
CA PHE A 575 -8.65 -26.79 5.18
C PHE A 575 -7.44 -25.97 4.76
N THR A 576 -7.62 -24.65 4.68
CA THR A 576 -6.56 -23.71 4.34
C THR A 576 -6.40 -22.67 5.44
N PHE A 577 -5.25 -22.03 5.48
CA PHE A 577 -4.90 -21.03 6.49
C PHE A 577 -4.56 -19.72 5.76
N GLN A 578 -4.84 -18.59 6.42
CA GLN A 578 -4.27 -17.32 5.98
C GLN A 578 -2.76 -17.36 6.19
N ASP A 579 -2.01 -16.94 5.18
CA ASP A 579 -0.56 -16.89 5.24
C ASP A 579 -0.12 -15.74 6.16
N LYS A 580 0.77 -16.03 7.12
CA LYS A 580 1.34 -15.01 8.01
C LYS A 580 2.13 -13.94 7.26
N ALA A 581 2.60 -14.22 6.05
CA ALA A 581 3.23 -13.24 5.18
C ALA A 581 2.28 -12.11 4.77
N THR A 582 0.96 -12.36 4.81
CA THR A 582 -0.07 -11.35 4.51
C THR A 582 -0.44 -10.47 5.71
N ASP A 583 0.03 -10.80 6.93
CA ASP A 583 -0.18 -9.95 8.10
C ASP A 583 0.51 -8.59 7.90
N THR A 584 -0.16 -7.52 8.29
CA THR A 584 0.35 -6.16 8.13
C THR A 584 0.94 -5.64 9.44
N ILE A 585 1.99 -4.83 9.33
CA ILE A 585 2.58 -4.17 10.49
C ILE A 585 1.59 -3.16 11.08
N ALA A 586 1.48 -3.10 12.40
CA ALA A 586 0.73 -2.06 13.08
C ALA A 586 1.64 -0.86 13.37
N VAL A 587 1.05 0.34 13.41
CA VAL A 587 1.75 1.56 13.84
C VAL A 587 1.00 2.25 14.97
N ASP A 588 1.69 3.08 15.73
CA ASP A 588 1.08 3.95 16.72
C ASP A 588 0.36 5.16 16.07
N VAL A 589 -0.14 6.06 16.87
CA VAL A 589 -0.84 7.26 16.41
C VAL A 589 0.08 8.22 15.63
N GLU A 590 1.40 8.14 15.82
CA GLU A 590 2.44 8.93 15.14
C GLU A 590 3.00 8.24 13.88
N ASN A 591 2.40 7.11 13.47
CA ASN A 591 2.84 6.26 12.35
C ASN A 591 4.22 5.61 12.55
N LYS A 592 4.66 5.41 13.80
CA LYS A 592 5.85 4.62 14.12
C LYS A 592 5.44 3.15 14.30
N PRO A 593 6.31 2.17 13.94
CA PRO A 593 6.03 0.74 14.16
C PRO A 593 5.62 0.47 15.61
N PHE A 594 4.46 -0.14 15.80
CA PHE A 594 3.93 -0.41 17.14
C PHE A 594 4.69 -1.54 17.80
N ARG A 595 5.15 -1.31 19.04
CA ARG A 595 5.89 -2.29 19.81
C ARG A 595 5.07 -2.84 20.98
N THR A 596 5.17 -4.16 21.15
CA THR A 596 4.60 -4.87 22.29
C THR A 596 5.37 -4.59 23.59
N GLU A 597 4.95 -5.15 24.71
CA GLU A 597 5.66 -5.04 26.00
C GLU A 597 7.05 -5.71 25.98
N THR A 598 7.27 -6.64 25.04
CA THR A 598 8.55 -7.33 24.83
C THR A 598 9.42 -6.65 23.77
N ASP A 599 9.09 -5.41 23.41
CA ASP A 599 9.76 -4.61 22.36
C ASP A 599 9.70 -5.22 20.95
N SER A 600 8.88 -6.25 20.73
CA SER A 600 8.67 -6.87 19.43
C SER A 600 7.67 -6.07 18.59
N LEU A 601 7.81 -6.11 17.27
CA LEU A 601 6.83 -5.52 16.34
C LEU A 601 5.47 -6.21 16.47
N LEU A 602 4.40 -5.43 16.39
CA LEU A 602 3.04 -5.97 16.37
C LEU A 602 2.56 -6.08 14.91
N PHE A 603 2.25 -7.30 14.50
CA PHE A 603 1.58 -7.59 13.23
C PHE A 603 0.11 -7.92 13.47
N ARG A 604 -0.72 -7.53 12.53
CA ARG A 604 -2.17 -7.77 12.57
C ARG A 604 -2.61 -8.53 11.32
N PRO A 605 -3.54 -9.49 11.45
CA PRO A 605 -4.18 -10.07 10.29
C PRO A 605 -4.76 -8.99 9.38
N ALA A 606 -4.49 -9.08 8.10
CA ALA A 606 -4.88 -8.07 7.10
C ALA A 606 -6.38 -8.08 6.73
N GLY A 607 -7.22 -8.73 7.55
CA GLY A 607 -8.64 -8.85 7.33
C GLY A 607 -8.98 -9.88 6.24
N HIS A 608 -10.14 -9.70 5.59
CA HIS A 608 -10.58 -10.63 4.54
C HIS A 608 -9.85 -10.46 3.19
N GLY A 609 -9.02 -9.42 3.04
CA GLY A 609 -8.17 -9.23 1.86
C GLY A 609 -7.14 -10.34 1.67
N ALA A 610 -6.59 -10.88 2.77
CA ALA A 610 -5.67 -12.01 2.72
C ALA A 610 -6.28 -13.29 2.09
N LEU A 611 -7.60 -13.40 2.01
CA LEU A 611 -8.29 -14.57 1.45
C LEU A 611 -8.13 -14.70 -0.07
N ILE A 612 -7.73 -13.65 -0.78
CA ILE A 612 -7.45 -13.74 -2.22
C ILE A 612 -6.31 -14.73 -2.51
N TYR A 613 -5.32 -14.82 -1.62
CA TYR A 613 -4.21 -15.77 -1.72
C TYR A 613 -4.67 -17.22 -1.55
N ASN A 614 -5.74 -17.46 -0.77
CA ASN A 614 -6.34 -18.77 -0.64
C ASN A 614 -7.19 -19.10 -1.88
N LEU A 615 -7.97 -18.12 -2.37
CA LEU A 615 -8.79 -18.29 -3.57
C LEU A 615 -7.93 -18.56 -4.82
N ASN A 616 -6.77 -17.89 -4.92
CA ASN A 616 -5.81 -18.05 -6.03
C ASN A 616 -5.21 -19.47 -6.15
N LYS A 617 -5.34 -20.28 -5.10
CA LYS A 617 -4.84 -21.68 -5.07
C LYS A 617 -5.92 -22.70 -5.47
N ILE A 618 -7.15 -22.27 -5.76
CA ILE A 618 -8.26 -23.14 -6.17
C ILE A 618 -8.15 -23.40 -7.67
N GLU A 619 -8.10 -24.66 -8.04
CA GLU A 619 -7.94 -25.10 -9.44
C GLU A 619 -9.28 -25.27 -10.17
N GLU A 620 -10.41 -25.33 -9.45
CA GLU A 620 -11.73 -25.48 -10.04
C GLU A 620 -12.17 -24.23 -10.82
N GLU A 621 -12.80 -24.44 -11.94
CA GLU A 621 -13.26 -23.39 -12.83
C GLU A 621 -14.29 -22.44 -12.19
N VAL A 622 -15.21 -23.00 -11.39
CA VAL A 622 -16.31 -22.25 -10.78
C VAL A 622 -16.28 -22.37 -9.27
N VAL A 623 -16.24 -21.24 -8.59
CA VAL A 623 -16.20 -21.16 -7.14
C VAL A 623 -17.37 -20.37 -6.59
N SER A 624 -18.10 -20.96 -5.62
CA SER A 624 -19.14 -20.24 -4.87
C SER A 624 -18.61 -19.84 -3.50
N ILE A 625 -18.63 -18.54 -3.19
CA ILE A 625 -18.14 -17.97 -1.92
C ILE A 625 -19.32 -17.65 -1.02
N LYS A 626 -19.26 -18.09 0.22
CA LYS A 626 -20.25 -17.76 1.26
C LYS A 626 -19.61 -17.79 2.64
N ASN A 627 -19.87 -16.81 3.48
CA ASN A 627 -19.32 -16.76 4.84
C ASN A 627 -19.88 -17.88 5.71
N ILE A 628 -19.05 -18.40 6.64
CA ILE A 628 -19.38 -19.50 7.55
C ILE A 628 -20.63 -19.25 8.39
N ASP A 629 -20.91 -18.01 8.73
CA ASP A 629 -22.03 -17.64 9.60
C ASP A 629 -23.34 -17.34 8.84
N ASN A 630 -23.31 -17.30 7.50
CA ASN A 630 -24.52 -17.07 6.68
C ASN A 630 -25.17 -18.40 6.27
N VAL A 631 -25.83 -19.04 7.18
CA VAL A 631 -26.57 -20.30 6.98
C VAL A 631 -27.98 -20.18 7.56
N ALA A 632 -28.90 -20.97 7.08
CA ALA A 632 -30.28 -21.01 7.51
C ALA A 632 -30.77 -22.44 7.79
N ASN A 633 -31.86 -22.56 8.48
CA ASN A 633 -32.53 -23.84 8.71
C ASN A 633 -32.92 -24.51 7.36
N GLU A 634 -32.87 -25.85 7.32
CA GLU A 634 -33.09 -26.65 6.10
C GLU A 634 -34.42 -26.36 5.38
N ARG A 635 -35.46 -25.86 6.07
CA ARG A 635 -36.70 -25.43 5.44
C ARG A 635 -36.53 -24.28 4.43
N LEU A 636 -35.49 -23.46 4.57
CA LEU A 636 -35.14 -22.38 3.63
C LEU A 636 -34.13 -22.83 2.56
N LEU A 637 -33.62 -24.06 2.66
CA LEU A 637 -32.64 -24.59 1.72
C LEU A 637 -33.14 -24.64 0.25
N PRO A 638 -34.39 -24.99 -0.06
CA PRO A 638 -34.87 -24.98 -1.44
C PRO A 638 -34.77 -23.58 -2.09
N GLU A 639 -35.16 -22.53 -1.36
CA GLU A 639 -35.06 -21.16 -1.85
C GLU A 639 -33.60 -20.73 -2.00
N THR A 640 -32.76 -21.00 -0.98
CA THR A 640 -31.33 -20.73 -1.02
C THR A 640 -30.66 -21.43 -2.19
N ALA A 641 -30.94 -22.71 -2.41
CA ALA A 641 -30.37 -23.50 -3.49
C ALA A 641 -30.82 -22.99 -4.88
N THR A 642 -32.09 -22.58 -5.02
CA THR A 642 -32.60 -21.99 -6.26
C THR A 642 -31.81 -20.72 -6.61
N TRP A 643 -31.70 -19.80 -5.68
CA TRP A 643 -30.98 -18.53 -5.93
C TRP A 643 -29.47 -18.72 -6.11
N LYS A 644 -28.88 -19.74 -5.46
CA LYS A 644 -27.49 -20.12 -5.75
C LYS A 644 -27.33 -20.64 -7.18
N LYS A 645 -28.25 -21.48 -7.66
CA LYS A 645 -28.26 -21.92 -9.07
C LYS A 645 -28.49 -20.78 -10.04
N VAL A 646 -29.29 -19.77 -9.66
CA VAL A 646 -29.47 -18.55 -10.46
C VAL A 646 -28.15 -17.77 -10.58
N LEU A 647 -27.45 -17.50 -9.47
CA LEU A 647 -26.16 -16.81 -9.51
C LEU A 647 -25.12 -17.60 -10.32
N LEU A 648 -25.07 -18.93 -10.15
CA LEU A 648 -24.21 -19.82 -10.93
C LEU A 648 -24.56 -19.78 -12.43
N GLY A 649 -25.83 -19.81 -12.77
CA GLY A 649 -26.33 -19.73 -14.16
C GLY A 649 -25.96 -18.39 -14.79
N LYS A 650 -26.18 -17.29 -14.09
CA LYS A 650 -25.77 -15.93 -14.53
C LYS A 650 -24.27 -15.79 -14.73
N ALA A 651 -23.45 -16.40 -13.86
CA ALA A 651 -22.00 -16.42 -14.02
C ALA A 651 -21.57 -17.18 -15.28
N LEU A 652 -22.20 -18.32 -15.57
CA LEU A 652 -21.92 -19.13 -16.75
C LEU A 652 -22.42 -18.47 -18.04
N GLU A 653 -23.63 -17.88 -18.04
CA GLU A 653 -24.12 -17.08 -19.16
C GLU A 653 -23.15 -15.92 -19.49
N LEU A 654 -22.70 -15.21 -18.49
CA LEU A 654 -21.73 -14.10 -18.64
C LEU A 654 -20.38 -14.61 -19.17
N ARG A 655 -19.85 -15.70 -18.59
CA ARG A 655 -18.62 -16.37 -19.03
C ARG A 655 -18.72 -16.75 -20.52
N ASP A 656 -19.76 -17.46 -20.91
CA ASP A 656 -19.92 -17.97 -22.26
C ASP A 656 -20.08 -16.83 -23.29
N LYS A 657 -20.74 -15.73 -22.89
CA LYS A 657 -20.86 -14.53 -23.73
C LYS A 657 -19.50 -13.84 -23.91
N ILE A 658 -18.74 -13.65 -22.83
CA ILE A 658 -17.39 -13.05 -22.85
C ILE A 658 -16.43 -13.92 -23.69
N TYR A 659 -16.45 -15.24 -23.49
CA TYR A 659 -15.59 -16.17 -24.23
C TYR A 659 -15.95 -16.18 -25.72
N GLY A 660 -17.25 -16.08 -26.03
CA GLY A 660 -17.72 -15.93 -27.41
C GLY A 660 -17.13 -14.69 -28.09
N TYR A 661 -17.12 -13.55 -27.41
CA TYR A 661 -16.52 -12.31 -27.91
C TYR A 661 -15.02 -12.39 -28.06
N LEU A 662 -14.29 -12.95 -27.11
CA LEU A 662 -12.83 -13.12 -27.20
C LEU A 662 -12.43 -14.02 -28.37
N ASN A 663 -13.16 -15.13 -28.57
CA ASN A 663 -12.97 -16.02 -29.73
C ASN A 663 -13.29 -15.33 -31.06
N ALA A 664 -14.34 -14.50 -31.11
CA ALA A 664 -14.69 -13.73 -32.30
C ALA A 664 -13.62 -12.68 -32.63
N LEU A 665 -13.08 -11.99 -31.63
CA LEU A 665 -11.95 -11.06 -31.79
C LEU A 665 -10.67 -11.77 -32.24
N ASP A 666 -10.42 -13.01 -31.79
CA ASP A 666 -9.30 -13.82 -32.23
C ASP A 666 -9.43 -14.25 -33.72
N ALA A 667 -10.66 -14.45 -34.19
CA ALA A 667 -10.93 -14.78 -35.57
C ALA A 667 -10.80 -13.55 -36.49
N GLU A 668 -11.49 -12.45 -36.18
CA GLU A 668 -11.43 -11.20 -36.93
C GLU A 668 -12.01 -10.05 -36.10
N ALA A 669 -11.17 -9.05 -35.77
CA ALA A 669 -11.65 -7.84 -35.13
C ALA A 669 -12.23 -6.87 -36.19
N THR A 670 -13.50 -6.53 -36.04
CA THR A 670 -14.20 -5.57 -36.93
C THR A 670 -14.77 -4.40 -36.11
N PRO A 671 -14.92 -3.20 -36.69
CA PRO A 671 -15.56 -2.08 -36.00
C PRO A 671 -16.95 -2.43 -35.47
N ALA A 672 -17.77 -3.16 -36.23
CA ALA A 672 -19.11 -3.55 -35.84
C ALA A 672 -19.11 -4.52 -34.63
N LEU A 673 -18.15 -5.45 -34.59
CA LEU A 673 -17.97 -6.34 -33.43
C LEU A 673 -17.53 -5.53 -32.19
N CYS A 674 -16.63 -4.56 -32.36
CA CYS A 674 -16.21 -3.68 -31.25
C CYS A 674 -17.39 -2.86 -30.73
N ASP A 675 -18.24 -2.28 -31.60
CA ASP A 675 -19.46 -1.55 -31.21
C ASP A 675 -20.43 -2.45 -30.43
N GLU A 676 -20.63 -3.71 -30.84
CA GLU A 676 -21.45 -4.68 -30.12
C GLU A 676 -20.89 -5.00 -28.74
N ILE A 677 -19.57 -5.20 -28.64
CA ILE A 677 -18.89 -5.52 -27.38
C ILE A 677 -18.94 -4.34 -26.42
N GLU A 678 -18.68 -3.12 -26.87
CA GLU A 678 -18.77 -1.92 -26.04
C GLU A 678 -20.18 -1.68 -25.54
N ALA A 679 -21.20 -1.89 -26.38
CA ALA A 679 -22.58 -1.84 -25.95
C ALA A 679 -22.90 -2.92 -24.90
N PHE A 680 -22.36 -4.13 -25.02
CA PHE A 680 -22.49 -5.17 -24.01
C PHE A 680 -21.77 -4.77 -22.70
N LEU A 681 -20.55 -4.25 -22.77
CA LEU A 681 -19.77 -3.80 -21.61
C LEU A 681 -20.51 -2.70 -20.85
N ASP A 682 -21.05 -1.68 -21.55
CA ASP A 682 -21.78 -0.58 -20.91
C ASP A 682 -23.13 -1.03 -20.34
N ASN A 683 -23.93 -1.73 -21.14
CA ASN A 683 -25.30 -2.10 -20.73
C ASN A 683 -25.34 -3.22 -19.69
N THR A 684 -24.37 -4.14 -19.68
CA THR A 684 -24.38 -5.32 -18.80
C THR A 684 -23.47 -5.17 -17.59
N LEU A 685 -22.28 -4.61 -17.79
CA LEU A 685 -21.23 -4.54 -16.76
C LEU A 685 -20.97 -3.09 -16.27
N CYS A 686 -21.68 -2.11 -16.83
CA CYS A 686 -21.47 -0.68 -16.57
C CYS A 686 -20.01 -0.23 -16.81
N VAL A 687 -19.35 -0.86 -17.81
CA VAL A 687 -17.98 -0.53 -18.23
C VAL A 687 -18.06 0.37 -19.44
N THR A 688 -17.78 1.66 -19.26
CA THR A 688 -17.60 2.64 -20.33
C THR A 688 -16.11 2.80 -20.59
N LEU A 689 -15.65 2.57 -21.81
CA LEU A 689 -14.23 2.72 -22.17
C LEU A 689 -13.93 4.16 -22.56
N PRO A 690 -12.71 4.67 -22.28
CA PRO A 690 -12.26 5.95 -22.80
C PRO A 690 -12.05 5.87 -24.33
N GLU A 691 -12.05 7.02 -25.01
CA GLU A 691 -11.80 7.10 -26.46
C GLU A 691 -10.38 6.59 -26.78
N ALA A 692 -10.29 5.62 -27.69
CA ALA A 692 -9.03 5.04 -28.10
C ALA A 692 -8.35 5.86 -29.19
N ALA A 693 -7.01 5.87 -29.22
CA ALA A 693 -6.22 6.62 -30.20
C ALA A 693 -6.39 6.12 -31.65
N ASP A 694 -6.61 4.82 -31.83
CA ASP A 694 -6.81 4.15 -33.09
C ASP A 694 -7.58 2.82 -32.91
N PHE A 695 -7.84 2.10 -34.00
CA PHE A 695 -8.60 0.86 -33.98
C PHE A 695 -7.87 -0.27 -33.23
N ASP A 696 -6.57 -0.37 -33.34
CA ASP A 696 -5.79 -1.41 -32.67
C ASP A 696 -5.79 -1.18 -31.14
N ALA A 697 -5.63 0.07 -30.71
CA ALA A 697 -5.76 0.46 -29.31
C ALA A 697 -7.17 0.17 -28.76
N ARG A 698 -8.21 0.42 -29.56
CA ARG A 698 -9.60 0.09 -29.20
C ARG A 698 -9.77 -1.41 -28.97
N VAL A 699 -9.30 -2.25 -29.90
CA VAL A 699 -9.36 -3.70 -29.76
C VAL A 699 -8.56 -4.19 -28.56
N ALA A 700 -7.39 -3.61 -28.30
CA ALA A 700 -6.57 -3.95 -27.14
C ALA A 700 -7.28 -3.60 -25.82
N ALA A 701 -7.91 -2.43 -25.71
CA ALA A 701 -8.67 -2.00 -24.55
C ALA A 701 -9.88 -2.94 -24.28
N ILE A 702 -10.64 -3.28 -25.33
CA ILE A 702 -11.77 -4.24 -25.23
C ILE A 702 -11.28 -5.59 -24.73
N ARG A 703 -10.19 -6.14 -25.29
CA ARG A 703 -9.61 -7.42 -24.88
C ARG A 703 -9.17 -7.38 -23.41
N ALA A 704 -8.52 -6.31 -23.00
CA ALA A 704 -8.04 -6.15 -21.62
C ALA A 704 -9.19 -6.09 -20.60
N LYS A 705 -10.38 -5.61 -20.99
CA LYS A 705 -11.57 -5.62 -20.13
C LYS A 705 -12.30 -6.96 -20.16
N LEU A 706 -12.34 -7.65 -21.29
CA LEU A 706 -13.02 -8.94 -21.40
C LEU A 706 -12.24 -10.09 -20.75
N ASN A 707 -10.91 -10.16 -20.98
CA ASN A 707 -10.08 -11.27 -20.48
C ASN A 707 -9.68 -11.08 -19.03
N ARG A 708 -10.63 -11.15 -18.13
CA ARG A 708 -10.49 -10.99 -16.66
C ARG A 708 -11.31 -12.04 -15.94
N PRO A 709 -10.97 -12.37 -14.69
CA PRO A 709 -11.84 -13.20 -13.84
C PRO A 709 -13.25 -12.62 -13.77
N ILE A 710 -14.23 -13.46 -13.58
CA ILE A 710 -15.65 -13.07 -13.54
C ILE A 710 -16.17 -13.28 -12.12
N ARG A 711 -16.94 -12.31 -11.62
CA ARG A 711 -17.78 -12.51 -10.42
C ARG A 711 -19.22 -12.10 -10.68
N VAL A 712 -20.13 -12.89 -10.15
CA VAL A 712 -21.53 -12.52 -10.01
C VAL A 712 -21.85 -12.46 -8.53
N ALA A 713 -22.29 -11.31 -8.05
CA ALA A 713 -22.58 -11.11 -6.64
C ALA A 713 -24.09 -10.87 -6.43
N GLY A 714 -24.66 -11.63 -5.50
CA GLY A 714 -26.01 -11.40 -5.01
C GLY A 714 -26.07 -10.07 -4.25
N MET A 715 -27.13 -9.29 -4.50
CA MET A 715 -27.40 -8.03 -3.81
C MET A 715 -28.77 -8.10 -3.15
N VAL A 716 -28.82 -7.72 -1.87
CA VAL A 716 -30.06 -7.72 -1.08
C VAL A 716 -30.48 -6.26 -0.85
N LYS A 717 -31.80 -6.02 -0.87
CA LYS A 717 -32.32 -4.68 -0.50
C LYS A 717 -31.91 -4.31 0.92
N ASN A 718 -31.36 -3.11 1.05
CA ASN A 718 -30.87 -2.61 2.33
C ASN A 718 -32.03 -2.38 3.32
N GLN A 719 -31.90 -2.94 4.52
CA GLN A 719 -32.81 -2.77 5.63
C GLN A 719 -32.10 -2.23 6.90
N GLY A 720 -30.87 -1.71 6.76
CA GLY A 720 -30.06 -1.18 7.84
C GLY A 720 -28.93 -2.11 8.31
N GLU A 721 -28.69 -3.20 7.60
CA GLU A 721 -27.56 -4.09 7.90
C GLU A 721 -26.22 -3.42 7.50
N PRO A 722 -25.17 -3.65 8.30
CA PRO A 722 -23.83 -3.21 7.93
C PRO A 722 -23.24 -4.08 6.82
N GLY A 723 -22.68 -3.47 5.80
CA GLY A 723 -22.03 -4.18 4.68
C GLY A 723 -21.60 -3.24 3.59
N GLY A 724 -20.81 -3.76 2.64
CA GLY A 724 -20.42 -3.01 1.45
C GLY A 724 -21.60 -2.84 0.49
N GLY A 725 -21.72 -1.66 -0.09
CA GLY A 725 -22.74 -1.31 -1.10
C GLY A 725 -22.21 -1.46 -2.52
N PRO A 726 -23.11 -1.70 -3.50
CA PRO A 726 -22.76 -1.75 -4.93
C PRO A 726 -22.73 -0.34 -5.53
N PHE A 727 -21.61 -0.02 -6.22
CA PHE A 727 -21.41 1.28 -6.87
C PHE A 727 -20.82 1.11 -8.26
N ILE A 728 -21.02 2.12 -9.11
CA ILE A 728 -20.28 2.35 -10.34
C ILE A 728 -19.17 3.35 -9.99
N ILE A 729 -17.92 3.00 -10.25
CA ILE A 729 -16.77 3.85 -9.99
C ILE A 729 -16.03 4.21 -11.28
N ALA A 730 -15.22 5.27 -11.22
CA ALA A 730 -14.24 5.57 -12.25
C ALA A 730 -12.93 4.86 -11.91
N ASP A 731 -12.47 4.03 -12.84
CA ASP A 731 -11.20 3.30 -12.74
C ASP A 731 -10.01 4.20 -13.09
N LYS A 732 -8.80 3.79 -12.71
CA LYS A 732 -7.55 4.54 -12.99
C LYS A 732 -7.26 4.72 -14.48
N ASP A 733 -7.72 3.79 -15.31
CA ASP A 733 -7.56 3.83 -16.77
C ASP A 733 -8.61 4.70 -17.50
N GLY A 734 -9.42 5.42 -16.74
CA GLY A 734 -10.48 6.29 -17.27
C GLY A 734 -11.75 5.58 -17.66
N SER A 735 -11.84 4.27 -17.51
CA SER A 735 -13.07 3.50 -17.68
C SER A 735 -13.95 3.55 -16.44
N THR A 736 -15.12 2.90 -16.49
CA THR A 736 -15.97 2.67 -15.32
C THR A 736 -16.07 1.19 -15.02
N SER A 737 -16.45 0.83 -13.77
CA SER A 737 -16.72 -0.56 -13.38
C SER A 737 -17.69 -0.66 -12.21
N LEU A 738 -18.31 -1.84 -12.06
CA LEU A 738 -19.14 -2.20 -10.90
C LEU A 738 -18.24 -2.65 -9.73
N GLN A 739 -18.35 -2.00 -8.57
CA GLN A 739 -17.59 -2.34 -7.38
C GLN A 739 -18.45 -2.43 -6.13
N VAL A 740 -18.00 -3.25 -5.19
CA VAL A 740 -18.52 -3.26 -3.82
C VAL A 740 -17.62 -2.39 -2.97
N LEU A 741 -18.15 -1.32 -2.36
CA LEU A 741 -17.39 -0.41 -1.50
C LEU A 741 -17.90 -0.46 -0.07
N GLU A 742 -16.96 -0.43 0.88
CA GLU A 742 -17.26 -0.19 2.28
C GLU A 742 -17.29 1.31 2.58
N SER A 743 -18.04 1.72 3.59
CA SER A 743 -18.19 3.14 3.95
C SER A 743 -16.87 3.85 4.26
N VAL A 744 -15.88 3.12 4.76
CA VAL A 744 -14.52 3.65 5.05
C VAL A 744 -13.72 4.00 3.79
N GLN A 745 -14.13 3.55 2.61
CA GLN A 745 -13.50 3.83 1.32
C GLN A 745 -14.13 5.04 0.61
N ILE A 746 -15.18 5.62 1.20
CA ILE A 746 -16.00 6.69 0.62
C ILE A 746 -15.67 8.01 1.29
N ASN A 747 -15.34 9.04 0.50
CA ASN A 747 -15.09 10.37 1.02
C ASN A 747 -16.40 11.05 1.49
N MET A 748 -16.64 11.01 2.80
CA MET A 748 -17.84 11.64 3.39
C MET A 748 -17.82 13.18 3.38
N SER A 749 -16.68 13.80 3.05
CA SER A 749 -16.57 15.24 2.84
C SER A 749 -17.02 15.67 1.43
N ASP A 750 -17.04 14.73 0.48
CA ASP A 750 -17.55 14.97 -0.88
C ASP A 750 -19.08 14.81 -0.90
N ASP A 751 -19.79 15.86 -1.32
CA ASP A 751 -21.25 15.87 -1.43
C ASP A 751 -21.77 14.83 -2.41
N HIS A 752 -21.08 14.60 -3.53
CA HIS A 752 -21.47 13.61 -4.52
C HIS A 752 -21.38 12.19 -3.96
N ALA A 753 -20.24 11.84 -3.35
CA ALA A 753 -20.01 10.53 -2.75
C ALA A 753 -20.99 10.27 -1.59
N ARG A 754 -21.23 11.28 -0.73
CA ARG A 754 -22.19 11.18 0.38
C ARG A 754 -23.62 10.97 -0.12
N ASN A 755 -24.05 11.69 -1.17
CA ASN A 755 -25.36 11.52 -1.76
C ASN A 755 -25.51 10.17 -2.47
N ALA A 756 -24.47 9.68 -3.13
CA ALA A 756 -24.43 8.36 -3.74
C ALA A 756 -24.62 7.26 -2.68
N LEU A 757 -23.91 7.36 -1.55
CA LEU A 757 -24.07 6.42 -0.42
C LEU A 757 -25.50 6.47 0.16
N ALA A 758 -26.05 7.66 0.35
CA ALA A 758 -27.40 7.85 0.90
C ALA A 758 -28.50 7.30 -0.03
N SER A 759 -28.24 7.27 -1.34
CA SER A 759 -29.18 6.72 -2.36
C SER A 759 -28.94 5.24 -2.68
N ALA A 760 -27.95 4.59 -2.08
CA ALA A 760 -27.71 3.17 -2.27
C ALA A 760 -28.87 2.33 -1.70
N THR A 761 -29.43 1.49 -2.53
CA THR A 761 -30.63 0.70 -2.21
C THR A 761 -30.35 -0.74 -1.81
N HIS A 762 -29.13 -1.21 -2.03
CA HIS A 762 -28.71 -2.59 -1.82
C HIS A 762 -27.37 -2.68 -1.11
N PHE A 763 -27.10 -3.86 -0.55
CA PHE A 763 -25.80 -4.24 0.00
C PHE A 763 -25.40 -5.64 -0.43
N ASN A 764 -24.10 -5.98 -0.33
CA ASN A 764 -23.56 -7.29 -0.64
C ASN A 764 -23.60 -8.20 0.61
N PRO A 765 -24.40 -9.28 0.61
CA PRO A 765 -24.43 -10.26 1.70
C PRO A 765 -23.26 -11.24 1.70
N VAL A 766 -22.26 -11.06 0.82
CA VAL A 766 -21.17 -12.00 0.55
C VAL A 766 -21.73 -13.34 0.05
N ASP A 767 -22.52 -13.25 -1.01
CA ASP A 767 -23.04 -14.37 -1.80
C ASP A 767 -22.55 -14.21 -3.23
N ILE A 768 -21.40 -14.83 -3.54
CA ILE A 768 -20.64 -14.57 -4.76
C ILE A 768 -20.35 -15.87 -5.50
N VAL A 769 -20.42 -15.81 -6.83
CA VAL A 769 -19.95 -16.86 -7.73
C VAL A 769 -18.83 -16.31 -8.60
N CYS A 770 -17.72 -17.04 -8.70
CA CYS A 770 -16.55 -16.69 -9.48
C CYS A 770 -16.30 -17.71 -10.60
N CYS A 771 -15.87 -17.23 -11.80
CA CYS A 771 -15.23 -18.05 -12.81
C CYS A 771 -13.75 -17.65 -12.89
N LEU A 772 -12.86 -18.62 -12.63
CA LEU A 772 -11.43 -18.39 -12.38
C LEU A 772 -10.52 -18.74 -13.55
N HIS A 773 -11.08 -19.24 -14.67
CA HIS A 773 -10.31 -19.59 -15.86
C HIS A 773 -10.56 -18.59 -16.99
N ASP A 774 -9.60 -18.45 -17.88
CA ASP A 774 -9.73 -17.67 -19.11
C ASP A 774 -10.46 -18.47 -20.21
N TYR A 775 -10.73 -17.84 -21.34
CA TYR A 775 -11.42 -18.46 -22.49
C TYR A 775 -10.58 -19.56 -23.20
N LYS A 776 -9.32 -19.76 -22.79
CA LYS A 776 -8.46 -20.87 -23.24
C LYS A 776 -8.35 -21.98 -22.20
N GLY A 777 -9.08 -21.85 -21.08
CA GLY A 777 -9.12 -22.81 -19.98
C GLY A 777 -7.93 -22.75 -19.03
N GLN A 778 -7.18 -21.64 -19.03
CA GLN A 778 -6.06 -21.42 -18.11
C GLN A 778 -6.54 -20.66 -16.87
N SER A 779 -6.07 -21.06 -15.69
CA SER A 779 -6.36 -20.34 -14.46
C SER A 779 -5.75 -18.94 -14.47
N PHE A 780 -6.50 -17.94 -14.06
CA PHE A 780 -5.99 -16.59 -13.82
C PHE A 780 -5.10 -16.57 -12.58
N ASP A 781 -4.02 -15.79 -12.61
CA ASP A 781 -3.35 -15.36 -11.39
C ASP A 781 -4.12 -14.17 -10.81
N LEU A 782 -4.96 -14.43 -9.81
CA LEU A 782 -5.90 -13.46 -9.25
C LEU A 782 -5.21 -12.26 -8.61
N LEU A 783 -3.95 -12.40 -8.20
CA LEU A 783 -3.19 -11.32 -7.57
C LEU A 783 -2.91 -10.16 -8.53
N GLN A 784 -2.87 -10.42 -9.84
CA GLN A 784 -2.70 -9.38 -10.86
C GLN A 784 -3.94 -8.49 -11.04
N TYR A 785 -5.07 -8.87 -10.45
CA TYR A 785 -6.36 -8.16 -10.57
C TYR A 785 -6.76 -7.42 -9.31
N VAL A 786 -5.88 -7.36 -8.32
CA VAL A 786 -6.07 -6.60 -7.07
C VAL A 786 -5.82 -5.11 -7.33
N ASP A 787 -6.65 -4.23 -6.78
CA ASP A 787 -6.34 -2.82 -6.66
C ASP A 787 -5.74 -2.55 -5.28
N GLU A 788 -4.42 -2.41 -5.22
CA GLU A 788 -3.66 -2.17 -3.98
C GLU A 788 -4.06 -0.85 -3.29
N ASP A 789 -4.61 0.11 -4.03
CA ASP A 789 -5.06 1.38 -3.47
C ASP A 789 -6.47 1.32 -2.84
N ALA A 790 -7.16 0.19 -2.99
CA ALA A 790 -8.47 -0.03 -2.37
C ALA A 790 -8.41 -0.60 -0.94
N GLY A 791 -7.22 -0.62 -0.31
CA GLY A 791 -7.06 -0.90 1.12
C GLY A 791 -7.55 0.27 1.98
N PHE A 792 -7.49 0.13 3.28
CA PHE A 792 -7.81 1.20 4.22
C PHE A 792 -7.09 1.06 5.56
N ILE A 793 -7.04 2.16 6.32
CA ILE A 793 -6.47 2.21 7.65
C ILE A 793 -7.61 2.17 8.67
N SER A 794 -7.51 1.25 9.62
CA SER A 794 -8.46 1.10 10.73
C SER A 794 -7.79 1.41 12.07
N SER A 795 -8.52 2.13 12.94
CA SER A 795 -8.09 2.32 14.34
C SER A 795 -8.46 1.09 15.15
N LYS A 796 -7.52 0.60 15.93
CA LYS A 796 -7.64 -0.57 16.80
C LYS A 796 -7.02 -0.25 18.17
N SER A 797 -7.03 -1.20 19.06
CA SER A 797 -6.30 -1.12 20.32
C SER A 797 -5.62 -2.44 20.66
N TYR A 798 -4.51 -2.36 21.36
CA TYR A 798 -3.79 -3.49 21.93
C TYR A 798 -3.45 -3.16 23.38
N GLN A 799 -3.96 -3.95 24.32
CA GLN A 799 -3.78 -3.74 25.76
C GLN A 799 -4.08 -2.29 26.22
N GLY A 800 -5.16 -1.69 25.68
CA GLY A 800 -5.56 -0.32 26.01
C GLY A 800 -4.78 0.79 25.32
N ARG A 801 -3.75 0.49 24.53
CA ARG A 801 -3.00 1.43 23.71
C ARG A 801 -3.62 1.51 22.32
N GLU A 802 -3.84 2.72 21.82
CA GLU A 802 -4.35 2.94 20.47
C GLU A 802 -3.29 2.64 19.41
N LEU A 803 -3.72 2.08 18.29
CA LEU A 803 -2.87 1.78 17.14
C LEU A 803 -3.67 1.89 15.84
N LYS A 804 -2.95 2.00 14.74
CA LYS A 804 -3.49 1.90 13.38
C LYS A 804 -3.08 0.57 12.77
N ALA A 805 -4.02 -0.06 12.05
CA ALA A 805 -3.79 -1.28 11.30
C ALA A 805 -4.14 -1.05 9.82
N HIS A 806 -3.28 -1.54 8.95
CA HIS A 806 -3.51 -1.56 7.51
C HIS A 806 -4.33 -2.81 7.16
N GLU A 807 -5.48 -2.61 6.57
CA GLU A 807 -6.29 -3.70 6.02
C GLU A 807 -6.09 -3.76 4.51
N LEU A 808 -5.67 -4.92 4.00
CA LEU A 808 -5.51 -5.17 2.56
C LEU A 808 -6.85 -4.99 1.83
N PRO A 809 -6.81 -4.71 0.51
CA PRO A 809 -8.03 -4.67 -0.30
C PRO A 809 -8.89 -5.91 -0.06
N GLY A 810 -10.11 -5.72 0.44
CA GLY A 810 -10.96 -6.83 0.87
C GLY A 810 -11.32 -7.79 -0.26
N LEU A 811 -11.50 -9.10 0.04
CA LEU A 811 -11.71 -10.14 -0.96
C LEU A 811 -12.81 -9.78 -1.97
N TRP A 812 -13.97 -9.32 -1.50
CA TRP A 812 -15.10 -8.93 -2.36
C TRP A 812 -15.15 -7.44 -2.71
N ASN A 813 -14.12 -6.68 -2.34
CA ASN A 813 -13.96 -5.26 -2.64
C ASN A 813 -12.77 -5.08 -3.60
N GLY A 814 -11.71 -4.40 -3.17
CA GLY A 814 -10.53 -4.09 -3.96
C GLY A 814 -9.73 -5.29 -4.48
N ALA A 815 -9.77 -6.46 -3.81
CA ALA A 815 -9.11 -7.67 -4.32
C ALA A 815 -9.77 -8.23 -5.59
N MET A 816 -11.05 -7.91 -5.83
CA MET A 816 -11.76 -8.26 -7.07
C MET A 816 -12.08 -7.00 -7.90
N SER A 817 -11.33 -5.92 -7.76
CA SER A 817 -11.61 -4.63 -8.42
C SER A 817 -11.51 -4.75 -9.94
N ASN A 818 -10.50 -5.43 -10.44
CA ASN A 818 -10.26 -5.58 -11.87
C ASN A 818 -10.94 -6.85 -12.47
N TRP A 819 -12.10 -7.25 -11.93
CA TRP A 819 -12.87 -8.40 -12.39
C TRP A 819 -14.09 -7.95 -13.21
N ASN A 820 -14.52 -8.78 -14.14
CA ASN A 820 -15.83 -8.63 -14.78
C ASN A 820 -16.93 -8.89 -13.77
N THR A 821 -17.63 -7.85 -13.36
CA THR A 821 -18.58 -7.88 -12.23
C THR A 821 -20.02 -7.74 -12.72
N LEU A 822 -20.91 -8.60 -12.23
CA LEU A 822 -22.34 -8.50 -12.41
C LEU A 822 -23.05 -8.57 -11.06
N PHE A 823 -23.98 -7.66 -10.81
CA PHE A 823 -24.82 -7.66 -9.63
C PHE A 823 -26.22 -8.16 -9.96
N VAL A 824 -26.75 -9.08 -9.14
CA VAL A 824 -28.08 -9.67 -9.28
C VAL A 824 -28.84 -9.49 -7.97
N GLU A 825 -30.06 -8.92 -8.01
CA GLU A 825 -30.92 -8.85 -6.84
C GLU A 825 -31.36 -10.27 -6.42
N VAL A 826 -31.14 -10.58 -5.13
CA VAL A 826 -31.56 -11.84 -4.50
C VAL A 826 -32.48 -11.56 -3.32
N PRO A 827 -33.41 -12.43 -2.97
CA PRO A 827 -34.30 -12.25 -1.82
C PRO A 827 -33.53 -12.15 -0.50
N LEU A 828 -34.07 -11.38 0.42
CA LEU A 828 -33.53 -11.28 1.80
C LEU A 828 -33.46 -12.67 2.49
N ALA A 829 -34.35 -13.58 2.14
CA ALA A 829 -34.38 -14.97 2.65
C ALA A 829 -33.05 -15.73 2.42
N THR A 830 -32.22 -15.31 1.45
CA THR A 830 -30.90 -15.91 1.21
C THR A 830 -29.81 -15.41 2.18
N PHE A 831 -30.11 -14.37 2.99
CA PHE A 831 -29.15 -13.73 3.89
C PHE A 831 -29.59 -13.86 5.35
N ASN A 832 -29.02 -14.82 6.05
CA ASN A 832 -29.33 -15.16 7.44
C ASN A 832 -28.07 -15.27 8.30
N PRO A 833 -27.29 -14.19 8.46
CA PRO A 833 -26.03 -14.25 9.20
C PRO A 833 -26.29 -14.31 10.71
N VAL A 834 -25.44 -15.06 11.40
CA VAL A 834 -25.37 -15.08 12.86
C VAL A 834 -24.24 -14.15 13.29
N LYS A 835 -24.54 -12.91 13.60
CA LYS A 835 -23.55 -11.90 14.05
C LYS A 835 -23.46 -11.87 15.59
N VAL A 836 -24.59 -11.99 16.27
CA VAL A 836 -24.69 -12.09 17.73
C VAL A 836 -25.42 -13.39 18.12
N ASP A 837 -25.27 -13.79 19.36
CA ASP A 837 -25.86 -15.04 19.90
C ASP A 837 -27.37 -15.12 19.73
N LEU A 838 -28.09 -14.02 19.97
CA LEU A 838 -29.56 -13.97 19.83
C LEU A 838 -30.06 -14.12 18.39
N ASP A 839 -29.19 -13.94 17.38
CA ASP A 839 -29.58 -14.20 15.99
C ASP A 839 -30.00 -15.66 15.77
N LEU A 840 -29.45 -16.62 16.53
CA LEU A 840 -29.82 -18.03 16.47
C LEU A 840 -31.30 -18.29 16.86
N LEU A 841 -31.94 -17.32 17.49
CA LEU A 841 -33.37 -17.39 17.86
C LEU A 841 -34.30 -16.76 16.81
N ARG A 842 -33.74 -16.17 15.74
CA ARG A 842 -34.55 -15.64 14.65
C ARG A 842 -35.29 -16.77 13.90
N PRO A 843 -36.45 -16.48 13.27
CA PRO A 843 -37.21 -17.50 12.55
C PRO A 843 -36.42 -18.29 11.51
N ALA A 844 -35.41 -17.68 10.87
CA ALA A 844 -34.56 -18.35 9.89
C ALA A 844 -33.69 -19.48 10.48
N HIS A 845 -33.48 -19.50 11.79
CA HIS A 845 -32.64 -20.46 12.50
C HIS A 845 -33.46 -21.42 13.39
N GLN A 846 -34.77 -21.22 13.45
CA GLN A 846 -35.68 -22.04 14.24
C GLN A 846 -36.53 -22.95 13.34
N ASN A 847 -37.02 -24.07 13.91
CA ASN A 847 -37.91 -25.03 13.18
C ASN A 847 -39.30 -24.47 12.87
#